data_fcc52ba0a41b1718bd03d21bfd5c8d73
#
_entry.id   fcc52ba0a41b1718bd03d21bfd5c8d73
#
_cell.length_a   1.000
_cell.length_b   1.000
_cell.length_c   1.000
_cell.angle_alpha   90.00
_cell.angle_beta   90.00
_cell.angle_gamma   90.00
#
_symmetry.space_group_name_H-M   'P 1'
#
loop_
_entity.id
_entity.type
_entity.pdbx_description
1 polymer ?
#
loop_
_entity_poly.entity_id
_entity_poly.type
_entity_poly.pdbx_seq_one_letter_code
_entity_poly.pdbx_strand_id
1 'polypeptide(L)'
;MRQQPRHSRRRSVAQQASQLQPQLESLEPRLALAVGQRYGTWTITGDSDPAHPNDTILVDRNPANTAQLRATVNGIVVGTIRESRVTTIRIFGGAGDDTITVSIPGNTRIKTVLNGGAGNDTITGSDGSDTILGGPGNDTLSGGRGNDTLRGGAGNDSLAGGLGNDTLQGDAGTDTLRGGLGQNTVDGGAGIDVFYGTRANDRVRLAVGERLIGNESTNPLRQTDDLDQLKSWYIDTAMAQWGGQLGNDAWPWRYWNVAMSDASVVSGSTASSPAQSGDFSGTNNQVAGVDEGDLVKTDGEHLFVLAGDGVDIVNAWPADDLAVVSHITTPGWERSLFLHGTRLTVISQENTWAPVGTAADDASGGDSALSWWNHTWQPHVNVTVIDVSAAASPTILEQTTLDGWLVDARAIDGRVLVVTQDSFDIPAPAVITIPPPDHIDPMPGEPVPFDPGTSIASSPLPTGMPIGISIAPYPSDGTRHVYEDEASYRERLEKAWDTVAFPRFTVTATAGGSTTSDLLSAGHTYLPVKATDNNLLSVVSFDVDDDTAGPDAATTVAGVSGSVYASASNLYVSATHWGNWWDSSDSGTTTNIYQFNLEDADVPLTAMGAVPGVTLNQFSLDESDDGLLRVATTSGFGDRASSGIYTLAASAGNLQTIGSVTGLAPGEQIYSVRFIGDRGYVSTFRQVDPLFVIDLANPAKPRVVGELKVPGFSSYLHPLDATHLLGIGRDVDPDTGRVRGLQLSIFDVGNPANPKRSATYTFAGDGWESWSAALWDHHALSWFAQQGILALPVQQGDWWQGSNGLVVFKVDTNSTDGFTNLGEITHDGPVQRSVRIGEFLYSVSSGQVKVHRLDAPTVEVGSTRLTAAVDPWSGYVW
;
A
#
# COMPACT_ATOMS: atom_id res chain seq x y z
N MET A 1 91.44 -14.52 13.19
CA MET A 1 91.50 -13.37 14.10
C MET A 1 90.99 -12.10 13.42
N ARG A 2 90.19 -11.37 14.08
CA ARG A 2 89.71 -10.02 13.81
C ARG A 2 88.66 -9.82 12.69
N GLN A 3 87.42 -9.63 13.12
CA GLN A 3 86.31 -9.01 12.49
C GLN A 3 86.56 -7.54 12.12
N GLN A 4 86.08 -7.11 11.01
CA GLN A 4 85.69 -5.71 10.78
C GLN A 4 84.29 -5.58 10.22
N PRO A 5 83.49 -4.53 10.60
CA PRO A 5 82.10 -4.44 10.43
C PRO A 5 81.70 -3.77 9.12
N ARG A 6 80.55 -4.26 8.54
CA ARG A 6 79.91 -3.65 7.36
C ARG A 6 79.10 -2.43 7.82
N HIS A 7 79.57 -1.24 7.54
CA HIS A 7 78.78 -0.03 7.50
C HIS A 7 78.79 0.52 6.07
N SER A 8 77.64 0.84 5.59
CA SER A 8 77.31 1.80 4.57
C SER A 8 76.35 1.27 3.44
N ARG A 9 75.05 1.44 3.61
CA ARG A 9 74.14 1.65 2.53
C ARG A 9 72.82 2.27 3.05
N ARG A 10 72.90 3.38 3.77
CA ARG A 10 71.73 4.18 4.21
C ARG A 10 71.94 5.69 3.90
N ARG A 11 72.57 6.05 2.78
CA ARG A 11 72.74 7.46 2.42
C ARG A 11 72.26 7.87 1.03
N SER A 12 71.63 6.99 0.23
CA SER A 12 71.22 7.37 -1.12
C SER A 12 69.72 7.64 -1.35
N VAL A 13 68.83 7.36 -0.35
CA VAL A 13 67.40 7.57 -0.54
C VAL A 13 66.97 8.92 0.01
N ALA A 14 67.64 9.47 1.01
CA ALA A 14 67.34 10.81 1.55
C ALA A 14 67.81 11.98 0.67
N GLN A 15 68.76 11.74 -0.25
CA GLN A 15 69.22 12.79 -1.20
C GLN A 15 68.40 12.89 -2.47
N GLN A 16 67.61 11.89 -2.82
CA GLN A 16 66.65 11.98 -3.96
C GLN A 16 65.34 12.64 -3.58
N ALA A 17 64.96 12.57 -2.32
CA ALA A 17 63.74 13.27 -1.83
C ALA A 17 63.95 14.79 -1.69
N SER A 18 65.23 15.24 -1.44
CA SER A 18 65.50 16.67 -1.32
C SER A 18 65.74 17.39 -2.64
N GLN A 19 65.82 16.68 -3.78
CA GLN A 19 65.96 17.29 -5.11
C GLN A 19 64.65 17.45 -5.87
N LEU A 20 63.53 16.94 -5.35
CA LEU A 20 62.20 17.13 -5.94
C LEU A 20 61.39 18.27 -5.31
N GLN A 21 61.91 18.85 -4.24
CA GLN A 21 61.24 19.98 -3.57
C GLN A 21 61.33 21.36 -4.28
N PRO A 22 62.36 21.69 -5.12
CA PRO A 22 62.37 23.03 -5.73
C PRO A 22 61.46 23.25 -6.93
N GLN A 23 60.82 22.20 -7.47
CA GLN A 23 59.94 22.38 -8.64
C GLN A 23 58.46 22.48 -8.30
N LEU A 24 58.06 22.22 -7.06
CA LEU A 24 56.69 22.40 -6.58
C LEU A 24 56.42 23.75 -5.98
N GLU A 25 57.49 24.52 -5.64
CA GLU A 25 57.33 25.85 -5.02
C GLU A 25 56.98 26.99 -5.98
N SER A 26 56.76 26.73 -7.28
CA SER A 26 56.42 27.75 -8.26
C SER A 26 54.96 27.68 -8.75
N LEU A 27 54.15 26.80 -8.24
CA LEU A 27 52.71 26.69 -8.55
C LEU A 27 51.90 26.94 -7.28
N GLU A 28 51.58 28.23 -7.06
CA GLU A 28 50.65 28.79 -6.07
C GLU A 28 50.68 28.22 -4.63
N PRO A 29 50.50 29.03 -3.58
CA PRO A 29 50.58 28.61 -2.18
C PRO A 29 49.33 27.83 -1.68
N ARG A 30 48.85 26.87 -2.47
CA ARG A 30 47.55 26.24 -2.21
C ARG A 30 47.59 24.71 -1.99
N LEU A 31 48.73 24.05 -1.88
CA LEU A 31 48.72 22.58 -1.81
C LEU A 31 49.81 22.00 -0.88
N ALA A 32 49.54 22.02 0.45
CA ALA A 32 50.20 21.10 1.38
C ALA A 32 49.46 19.74 1.38
N LEU A 33 49.35 19.10 0.21
CA LEU A 33 48.76 17.79 0.05
C LEU A 33 49.73 16.69 0.48
N ALA A 34 49.35 15.85 1.45
CA ALA A 34 50.10 14.70 1.83
C ALA A 34 49.47 13.42 1.34
N VAL A 35 49.98 12.86 0.24
CA VAL A 35 49.69 11.49 -0.17
C VAL A 35 50.83 10.59 0.18
N GLY A 36 50.63 9.64 1.11
CA GLY A 36 51.65 8.75 1.60
C GLY A 36 51.28 7.27 1.45
N GLN A 37 52.24 6.41 1.02
CA GLN A 37 52.05 4.96 1.05
C GLN A 37 53.06 4.30 2.00
N ARG A 38 52.56 3.49 2.93
CA ARG A 38 53.41 2.67 3.79
C ARG A 38 52.72 1.34 4.11
N TYR A 39 53.39 0.23 3.80
CA TYR A 39 52.93 -1.13 4.14
C TYR A 39 51.49 -1.45 3.74
N GLY A 40 51.10 -1.12 2.51
CA GLY A 40 49.72 -1.38 2.01
C GLY A 40 48.67 -0.34 2.43
N THR A 41 49.00 0.66 3.24
CA THR A 41 48.15 1.76 3.58
C THR A 41 48.38 2.94 2.65
N TRP A 42 47.29 3.48 2.10
CA TRP A 42 47.29 4.69 1.30
C TRP A 42 46.61 5.81 2.10
N THR A 43 47.34 6.88 2.39
CA THR A 43 46.82 8.00 3.20
C THR A 43 46.64 9.23 2.32
N ILE A 44 45.53 9.86 2.42
CA ILE A 44 45.14 11.09 1.76
C ILE A 44 44.72 12.09 2.85
N THR A 45 45.11 13.35 2.74
CA THR A 45 44.69 14.42 3.62
C THR A 45 44.17 15.56 2.77
N GLY A 46 43.16 16.24 3.26
CA GLY A 46 42.63 17.49 2.72
C GLY A 46 43.70 18.56 2.65
N ASP A 47 43.42 19.64 2.00
CA ASP A 47 44.39 20.75 1.98
C ASP A 47 44.29 21.54 3.32
N SER A 48 45.23 22.37 3.58
CA SER A 48 45.32 23.18 4.80
C SER A 48 45.10 24.65 4.52
N ASP A 49 44.30 25.00 3.50
CA ASP A 49 44.04 26.39 3.13
C ASP A 49 42.99 27.02 4.11
N PRO A 50 43.38 27.89 5.01
CA PRO A 50 42.45 28.50 5.95
C PRO A 50 41.39 29.40 5.29
N ALA A 51 41.59 29.79 4.03
CA ALA A 51 40.65 30.61 3.28
C ALA A 51 39.53 29.77 2.62
N HIS A 52 39.78 28.47 2.43
CA HIS A 52 38.83 27.48 1.86
C HIS A 52 38.94 26.18 2.63
N PRO A 53 38.41 26.14 3.87
CA PRO A 53 38.63 25.00 4.75
C PRO A 53 37.85 23.75 4.35
N ASN A 54 36.86 23.88 3.44
CA ASN A 54 36.00 22.78 3.04
C ASN A 54 36.62 22.00 1.88
N ASP A 55 36.90 20.72 2.10
CA ASP A 55 37.52 19.85 1.13
C ASP A 55 36.54 18.85 0.51
N THR A 56 36.66 18.60 -0.79
CA THR A 56 35.97 17.50 -1.48
C THR A 56 37.00 16.44 -1.85
N ILE A 57 36.95 15.30 -1.17
CA ILE A 57 37.91 14.19 -1.33
C ILE A 57 37.22 12.98 -1.92
N LEU A 58 37.62 12.58 -3.12
CA LEU A 58 37.07 11.41 -3.81
C LEU A 58 38.19 10.37 -4.05
N VAL A 59 37.93 9.12 -3.70
CA VAL A 59 38.72 7.97 -4.09
C VAL A 59 37.90 7.04 -4.94
N ASP A 60 38.27 6.87 -6.19
CA ASP A 60 37.58 6.05 -7.17
C ASP A 60 38.54 5.16 -7.98
N ARG A 61 37.99 4.31 -8.87
CA ARG A 61 38.80 3.64 -9.90
C ARG A 61 39.17 4.62 -11.00
N ASN A 62 40.48 4.65 -11.32
CA ASN A 62 41.00 5.52 -12.39
C ASN A 62 40.33 5.15 -13.75
N PRO A 63 39.53 6.03 -14.36
CA PRO A 63 38.86 5.74 -15.63
C PRO A 63 39.80 5.37 -16.77
N ALA A 64 41.04 5.91 -16.75
CA ALA A 64 42.07 5.62 -17.75
C ALA A 64 42.78 4.28 -17.49
N ASN A 65 42.67 3.70 -16.31
CA ASN A 65 43.25 2.42 -15.95
C ASN A 65 42.57 1.82 -14.72
N THR A 66 41.58 0.99 -14.94
CA THR A 66 40.69 0.40 -13.90
C THR A 66 41.43 -0.51 -12.90
N ALA A 67 42.68 -0.90 -13.17
CA ALA A 67 43.57 -1.60 -12.21
C ALA A 67 44.20 -0.65 -11.17
N GLN A 68 43.92 0.64 -11.24
CA GLN A 68 44.41 1.66 -10.34
C GLN A 68 43.28 2.40 -9.67
N LEU A 69 43.48 2.77 -8.41
CA LEU A 69 42.68 3.75 -7.69
C LEU A 69 43.27 5.14 -7.94
N ARG A 70 42.38 6.12 -7.93
CA ARG A 70 42.70 7.54 -8.05
C ARG A 70 42.15 8.28 -6.83
N ALA A 71 42.94 9.19 -6.29
CA ALA A 71 42.50 10.15 -5.28
C ALA A 71 42.48 11.54 -5.89
N THR A 72 41.38 12.24 -5.65
CA THR A 72 41.10 13.60 -6.08
C THR A 72 40.74 14.43 -4.85
N VAL A 73 41.35 15.59 -4.73
CA VAL A 73 41.05 16.59 -3.68
C VAL A 73 40.70 17.89 -4.40
N ASN A 74 39.55 18.47 -4.11
CA ASN A 74 39.07 19.72 -4.73
C ASN A 74 39.12 19.70 -6.27
N GLY A 75 38.73 18.55 -6.85
CA GLY A 75 38.76 18.33 -8.30
C GLY A 75 40.17 18.07 -8.91
N ILE A 76 41.23 18.07 -8.10
CA ILE A 76 42.59 17.86 -8.56
C ILE A 76 43.07 16.44 -8.23
N VAL A 77 43.53 15.66 -9.20
CA VAL A 77 44.09 14.33 -8.98
C VAL A 77 45.40 14.45 -8.21
N VAL A 78 45.41 13.98 -6.97
CA VAL A 78 46.58 14.09 -6.06
C VAL A 78 47.42 12.82 -6.05
N GLY A 79 46.86 11.69 -6.52
CA GLY A 79 47.58 10.45 -6.58
C GLY A 79 46.84 9.34 -7.29
N THR A 80 47.63 8.35 -7.79
CA THR A 80 47.09 7.07 -8.30
C THR A 80 47.91 5.92 -7.76
N ILE A 81 47.28 4.79 -7.49
CA ILE A 81 47.92 3.61 -6.95
C ILE A 81 47.31 2.34 -7.51
N ARG A 82 48.07 1.28 -7.72
CA ARG A 82 47.51 -0.03 -8.10
C ARG A 82 46.65 -0.57 -6.98
N GLU A 83 45.39 -0.90 -7.28
CA GLU A 83 44.43 -1.44 -6.33
C GLU A 83 44.98 -2.65 -5.56
N SER A 84 45.67 -3.57 -6.24
CA SER A 84 46.26 -4.76 -5.63
C SER A 84 47.34 -4.49 -4.57
N ARG A 85 47.82 -3.25 -4.44
CA ARG A 85 48.81 -2.83 -3.44
C ARG A 85 48.21 -2.16 -2.22
N VAL A 86 46.89 -1.94 -2.23
CA VAL A 86 46.20 -1.26 -1.16
C VAL A 86 45.42 -2.30 -0.35
N THR A 87 45.58 -2.27 0.94
CA THR A 87 44.78 -3.01 1.92
C THR A 87 43.97 -2.08 2.82
N THR A 88 44.41 -0.82 2.93
CA THR A 88 43.76 0.18 3.75
C THR A 88 43.90 1.55 3.10
N ILE A 89 42.81 2.29 3.05
CA ILE A 89 42.75 3.72 2.68
C ILE A 89 42.50 4.51 3.95
N ARG A 90 43.24 5.59 4.15
CA ARG A 90 43.01 6.54 5.23
C ARG A 90 42.80 7.93 4.66
N ILE A 91 41.69 8.58 5.05
CA ILE A 91 41.37 9.93 4.62
C ILE A 91 41.12 10.80 5.84
N PHE A 92 41.64 12.00 5.80
CA PHE A 92 41.44 13.03 6.81
C PHE A 92 40.99 14.31 6.09
N GLY A 93 39.77 14.78 6.37
CA GLY A 93 39.24 16.06 5.88
C GLY A 93 40.02 17.21 6.48
N GLY A 94 39.83 17.47 7.75
CA GLY A 94 40.62 18.50 8.46
C GLY A 94 39.72 19.40 9.28
N ALA A 95 39.66 20.65 8.89
CA ALA A 95 38.75 21.65 9.51
C ALA A 95 37.94 22.30 8.39
N GLY A 96 36.64 22.43 8.57
CA GLY A 96 35.69 22.91 7.58
C GLY A 96 34.64 21.85 7.30
N ASP A 97 33.65 22.14 6.54
CA ASP A 97 32.60 21.22 6.17
C ASP A 97 33.08 20.39 4.96
N ASP A 98 33.55 19.18 5.23
CA ASP A 98 34.25 18.34 4.26
C ASP A 98 33.30 17.30 3.63
N THR A 99 33.57 16.96 2.35
CA THR A 99 32.89 15.86 1.66
C THR A 99 33.90 14.77 1.31
N ILE A 100 33.76 13.59 1.90
CA ILE A 100 34.65 12.46 1.69
C ILE A 100 33.86 11.29 1.10
N THR A 101 34.27 10.83 -0.08
CA THR A 101 33.64 9.68 -0.75
C THR A 101 34.64 8.64 -1.21
N VAL A 102 34.41 7.37 -0.89
CA VAL A 102 35.19 6.24 -1.41
C VAL A 102 34.31 5.35 -2.26
N SER A 103 34.40 5.45 -3.57
CA SER A 103 33.63 4.70 -4.55
C SER A 103 34.47 3.63 -5.25
N ILE A 104 34.53 2.44 -4.66
CA ILE A 104 35.27 1.28 -5.19
C ILE A 104 34.32 0.07 -5.27
N PRO A 105 33.34 0.08 -6.19
CA PRO A 105 32.28 -0.94 -6.24
C PRO A 105 32.84 -2.37 -6.37
N GLY A 106 32.27 -3.31 -5.61
CA GLY A 106 32.64 -4.73 -5.63
C GLY A 106 33.93 -5.07 -4.91
N ASN A 107 34.62 -4.11 -4.25
CA ASN A 107 35.84 -4.38 -3.49
C ASN A 107 35.58 -4.42 -1.98
N THR A 108 35.32 -5.61 -1.46
CA THR A 108 35.12 -5.88 -0.01
C THR A 108 36.45 -6.11 0.76
N ARG A 109 37.61 -6.00 0.11
CA ARG A 109 38.93 -6.34 0.67
C ARG A 109 39.67 -5.14 1.19
N ILE A 110 39.44 -3.95 0.67
CA ILE A 110 40.08 -2.72 1.11
C ILE A 110 39.24 -2.16 2.26
N LYS A 111 39.87 -1.94 3.38
CA LYS A 111 39.27 -1.24 4.54
C LYS A 111 39.51 0.26 4.42
N THR A 112 38.53 1.06 4.79
CA THR A 112 38.71 2.50 4.88
C THR A 112 38.71 2.98 6.33
N VAL A 113 39.46 4.05 6.58
CA VAL A 113 39.46 4.81 7.82
C VAL A 113 39.30 6.27 7.43
N LEU A 114 38.08 6.79 7.60
CA LEU A 114 37.69 8.11 7.19
C LEU A 114 37.45 8.98 8.42
N ASN A 115 37.98 10.19 8.40
CA ASN A 115 37.82 11.16 9.48
C ASN A 115 37.54 12.53 8.86
N GLY A 116 36.34 13.06 9.12
CA GLY A 116 35.94 14.40 8.70
C GLY A 116 36.83 15.43 9.35
N GLY A 117 36.71 15.55 10.64
CA GLY A 117 37.52 16.47 11.42
C GLY A 117 36.70 17.44 12.24
N ALA A 118 36.72 18.72 11.94
CA ALA A 118 35.91 19.71 12.64
C ALA A 118 35.10 20.53 11.62
N GLY A 119 33.81 20.52 11.72
CA GLY A 119 32.83 21.10 10.78
C GLY A 119 31.72 20.12 10.53
N ASN A 120 30.76 20.47 9.67
CA ASN A 120 29.65 19.58 9.35
C ASN A 120 30.06 18.72 8.14
N ASP A 121 30.51 17.52 8.38
CA ASP A 121 31.10 16.68 7.38
C ASP A 121 30.10 15.71 6.73
N THR A 122 30.29 15.40 5.44
CA THR A 122 29.55 14.39 4.71
C THR A 122 30.49 13.28 4.28
N ILE A 123 30.32 12.08 4.84
CA ILE A 123 31.28 10.99 4.63
C ILE A 123 30.54 9.74 4.13
N THR A 124 30.98 9.20 2.99
CA THR A 124 30.47 7.95 2.43
C THR A 124 31.60 6.93 2.30
N GLY A 125 31.41 5.79 2.94
CA GLY A 125 32.34 4.64 2.92
C GLY A 125 32.28 3.86 1.60
N SER A 126 32.84 2.66 1.63
CA SER A 126 32.97 1.78 0.47
C SER A 126 32.10 0.50 0.58
N ASP A 127 32.32 -0.49 -0.31
CA ASP A 127 31.74 -1.83 -0.16
C ASP A 127 32.51 -2.72 0.87
N GLY A 128 33.53 -2.22 1.52
CA GLY A 128 34.37 -2.93 2.51
C GLY A 128 34.02 -2.52 3.93
N SER A 129 34.58 -3.20 4.93
CA SER A 129 34.42 -2.81 6.34
C SER A 129 35.15 -1.51 6.65
N ASP A 130 34.41 -0.49 7.01
CA ASP A 130 34.88 0.88 7.15
C ASP A 130 34.89 1.35 8.60
N THR A 131 35.71 2.32 8.89
CA THR A 131 35.75 3.04 10.18
C THR A 131 35.60 4.51 9.85
N ILE A 132 34.48 5.11 10.24
CA ILE A 132 34.13 6.48 9.91
C ILE A 132 33.99 7.28 11.22
N LEU A 133 34.64 8.44 11.27
CA LEU A 133 34.60 9.39 12.37
C LEU A 133 34.17 10.74 11.81
N GLY A 134 33.04 11.27 12.25
CA GLY A 134 32.64 12.65 11.95
C GLY A 134 33.55 13.65 12.64
N GLY A 135 33.32 13.86 13.88
CA GLY A 135 34.12 14.76 14.73
C GLY A 135 33.28 15.76 15.50
N PRO A 136 33.75 17.00 15.72
CA PRO A 136 32.88 18.08 16.18
C PRO A 136 32.16 18.77 15.02
N GLY A 137 30.82 18.80 15.04
CA GLY A 137 29.93 19.38 14.02
C GLY A 137 28.70 18.51 13.84
N ASN A 138 27.78 18.89 12.96
CA ASN A 138 26.64 18.08 12.61
C ASN A 138 26.98 17.26 11.37
N ASP A 139 27.33 16.00 11.57
CA ASP A 139 27.92 15.16 10.54
C ASP A 139 26.89 14.23 9.88
N THR A 140 27.10 13.89 8.61
CA THR A 140 26.33 12.90 7.87
C THR A 140 27.24 11.76 7.44
N LEU A 141 27.07 10.58 8.03
CA LEU A 141 27.94 9.44 7.87
C LEU A 141 27.18 8.26 7.26
N SER A 142 27.72 7.64 6.21
CA SER A 142 27.20 6.43 5.57
C SER A 142 28.27 5.36 5.45
N GLY A 143 28.05 4.16 6.04
CA GLY A 143 28.98 3.03 5.95
C GLY A 143 28.98 2.38 4.57
N GLY A 144 27.79 2.04 4.06
CA GLY A 144 27.63 1.39 2.79
C GLY A 144 27.38 -0.11 2.91
N ARG A 145 28.20 -0.91 2.24
CA ARG A 145 28.22 -2.37 2.41
C ARG A 145 29.41 -2.74 3.28
N GLY A 146 29.26 -3.75 4.14
CA GLY A 146 30.34 -4.23 4.98
C GLY A 146 29.94 -4.29 6.44
N ASN A 147 30.89 -4.57 7.33
CA ASN A 147 30.65 -4.45 8.76
C ASN A 147 31.37 -3.18 9.23
N ASP A 148 30.61 -2.12 9.38
CA ASP A 148 31.15 -0.78 9.53
C ASP A 148 31.14 -0.30 10.99
N THR A 149 32.00 0.65 11.29
CA THR A 149 32.03 1.33 12.59
C THR A 149 31.94 2.82 12.35
N LEU A 150 30.79 3.41 12.71
CA LEU A 150 30.52 4.83 12.55
C LEU A 150 30.48 5.51 13.92
N ARG A 151 31.08 6.68 14.01
CA ARG A 151 31.03 7.52 15.19
C ARG A 151 30.78 8.97 14.80
N GLY A 152 29.68 9.55 15.26
CA GLY A 152 29.31 10.94 15.00
C GLY A 152 30.29 11.88 15.66
N GLY A 153 30.17 12.04 16.95
CA GLY A 153 31.06 12.89 17.72
C GLY A 153 30.35 13.92 18.58
N ALA A 154 30.55 15.18 18.35
CA ALA A 154 29.88 16.23 19.11
C ALA A 154 29.06 17.10 18.14
N GLY A 155 27.76 17.14 18.30
CA GLY A 155 26.80 17.82 17.42
C GLY A 155 25.61 16.91 17.14
N ASN A 156 24.67 17.34 16.30
CA ASN A 156 23.53 16.53 15.93
C ASN A 156 23.86 15.76 14.63
N ASP A 157 24.18 14.50 14.77
CA ASP A 157 24.72 13.68 13.70
C ASP A 157 23.69 12.77 13.06
N SER A 158 23.91 12.42 11.79
CA SER A 158 23.11 11.46 11.02
C SER A 158 23.98 10.28 10.59
N LEU A 159 23.75 9.10 11.16
CA LEU A 159 24.53 7.90 10.93
C LEU A 159 23.70 6.82 10.24
N ALA A 160 24.19 6.26 9.13
CA ALA A 160 23.60 5.14 8.42
C ALA A 160 24.64 4.01 8.26
N GLY A 161 24.41 2.84 8.89
CA GLY A 161 25.31 1.68 8.77
C GLY A 161 25.27 1.07 7.38
N GLY A 162 24.09 0.66 6.92
CA GLY A 162 23.90 0.12 5.58
C GLY A 162 23.68 -1.39 5.56
N LEU A 163 24.45 -2.13 4.76
CA LEU A 163 24.38 -3.59 4.67
C LEU A 163 25.52 -4.22 5.45
N GLY A 164 25.23 -4.99 6.48
CA GLY A 164 26.23 -5.70 7.26
C GLY A 164 25.93 -5.62 8.76
N ASN A 165 26.90 -6.10 9.57
CA ASN A 165 26.75 -6.01 11.03
C ASN A 165 27.53 -4.79 11.51
N ASP A 166 26.82 -3.69 11.72
CA ASP A 166 27.41 -2.38 11.93
C ASP A 166 27.43 -1.97 13.39
N THR A 167 28.35 -1.07 13.73
CA THR A 167 28.42 -0.44 15.04
C THR A 167 28.32 1.07 14.88
N LEU A 168 27.22 1.65 15.37
CA LEU A 168 26.94 3.08 15.31
C LEU A 168 27.00 3.68 16.71
N GLN A 169 27.68 4.83 16.84
CA GLN A 169 27.74 5.60 18.06
C GLN A 169 27.56 7.08 17.73
N GLY A 170 26.47 7.71 18.24
CA GLY A 170 26.20 9.14 18.04
C GLY A 170 27.15 10.02 18.82
N ASP A 171 27.44 9.66 20.06
CA ASP A 171 28.24 10.36 21.05
C ASP A 171 27.49 11.50 21.74
N ALA A 172 27.57 12.77 21.34
CA ALA A 172 26.97 13.88 22.09
C ALA A 172 26.20 14.83 21.19
N GLY A 173 24.88 14.89 21.40
CA GLY A 173 23.96 15.70 20.61
C GLY A 173 22.58 15.10 20.55
N THR A 174 21.77 15.55 19.61
CA THR A 174 20.53 14.90 19.25
C THR A 174 20.76 14.20 17.92
N ASP A 175 21.05 12.92 18.00
CA ASP A 175 21.56 12.16 16.87
C ASP A 175 20.45 11.33 16.19
N THR A 176 20.64 11.07 14.90
CA THR A 176 19.78 10.22 14.10
C THR A 176 20.59 9.00 13.64
N LEU A 177 20.23 7.82 14.13
CA LEU A 177 20.97 6.59 13.88
C LEU A 177 20.12 5.56 13.14
N ARG A 178 20.66 5.01 12.06
CA ARG A 178 20.04 3.96 11.26
C ARG A 178 20.99 2.79 11.06
N GLY A 179 20.68 1.65 11.68
CA GLY A 179 21.53 0.47 11.62
C GLY A 179 21.60 -0.16 10.21
N GLY A 180 20.44 -0.31 9.54
CA GLY A 180 20.38 -0.96 8.23
C GLY A 180 20.19 -2.48 8.30
N LEU A 181 20.59 -3.19 7.24
CA LEU A 181 20.44 -4.64 7.17
C LEU A 181 21.58 -5.40 7.87
N GLY A 182 21.25 -6.27 8.83
CA GLY A 182 22.20 -7.09 9.57
C GLY A 182 21.91 -7.16 11.04
N GLN A 183 22.92 -7.49 11.86
CA GLN A 183 22.85 -7.45 13.32
C GLN A 183 23.69 -6.26 13.80
N ASN A 184 23.04 -5.16 14.07
CA ASN A 184 23.73 -3.92 14.38
C ASN A 184 23.83 -3.68 15.90
N THR A 185 24.82 -2.88 16.28
CA THR A 185 24.95 -2.34 17.62
C THR A 185 24.86 -0.83 17.52
N VAL A 186 23.84 -0.24 18.14
CA VAL A 186 23.52 1.17 18.01
C VAL A 186 23.43 1.81 19.40
N ASP A 187 24.20 2.87 19.63
CA ASP A 187 24.25 3.65 20.87
C ASP A 187 24.19 5.14 20.50
N GLY A 188 23.14 5.83 20.90
CA GLY A 188 23.00 7.27 20.66
C GLY A 188 24.03 8.09 21.42
N GLY A 189 24.24 7.77 22.69
CA GLY A 189 25.20 8.50 23.52
C GLY A 189 24.54 9.44 24.50
N ALA A 190 24.91 10.72 24.45
CA ALA A 190 24.41 11.73 25.36
C ALA A 190 23.55 12.75 24.61
N GLY A 191 22.25 12.75 24.91
CA GLY A 191 21.28 13.63 24.24
C GLY A 191 19.89 13.02 24.22
N ILE A 192 19.06 13.45 23.26
CA ILE A 192 17.78 12.81 22.95
C ILE A 192 17.87 12.32 21.51
N ASP A 193 18.21 11.04 21.38
CA ASP A 193 18.53 10.45 20.09
C ASP A 193 17.34 9.76 19.44
N VAL A 194 17.42 9.64 18.13
CA VAL A 194 16.38 9.00 17.30
C VAL A 194 16.99 7.82 16.57
N PHE A 195 16.41 6.65 16.79
CA PHE A 195 16.87 5.41 16.20
C PHE A 195 15.85 4.95 15.15
N TYR A 196 16.30 4.77 13.90
CA TYR A 196 15.47 4.29 12.81
C TYR A 196 15.84 2.87 12.39
N GLY A 197 14.81 2.05 12.12
CA GLY A 197 15.02 0.79 11.43
C GLY A 197 15.87 -0.24 12.16
N THR A 198 15.70 -0.40 13.46
CA THR A 198 16.39 -1.46 14.20
C THR A 198 15.65 -2.78 14.04
N ARG A 199 16.35 -3.85 13.68
CA ARG A 199 15.79 -5.21 13.56
C ARG A 199 15.71 -5.90 14.92
N ALA A 200 14.90 -6.97 14.99
CA ALA A 200 14.76 -7.78 16.21
C ALA A 200 16.07 -8.32 16.78
N ASN A 201 17.12 -8.37 15.98
CA ASN A 201 18.46 -8.85 16.35
C ASN A 201 19.47 -7.73 16.65
N ASP A 202 19.06 -6.47 16.50
CA ASP A 202 19.93 -5.32 16.78
C ASP A 202 20.04 -5.10 18.28
N ARG A 203 21.20 -4.65 18.70
CA ARG A 203 21.45 -4.23 20.09
C ARG A 203 21.40 -2.72 20.16
N VAL A 204 20.26 -2.18 20.58
CA VAL A 204 20.07 -0.75 20.77
C VAL A 204 20.16 -0.41 22.25
N ARG A 205 20.96 0.60 22.57
CA ARG A 205 21.03 1.16 23.91
C ARG A 205 20.25 2.47 23.93
N LEU A 206 19.12 2.47 24.67
CA LEU A 206 18.26 3.64 24.82
C LEU A 206 18.48 4.27 26.21
N ALA A 207 18.65 5.58 26.25
CA ALA A 207 18.59 6.38 27.46
C ALA A 207 17.15 6.92 27.70
N VAL A 208 16.93 7.54 28.84
CA VAL A 208 15.60 8.09 29.19
C VAL A 208 15.28 9.29 28.30
N GLY A 209 14.19 9.18 27.55
CA GLY A 209 13.72 10.21 26.61
C GLY A 209 14.07 9.95 25.15
N GLU A 210 14.89 8.95 24.87
CA GLU A 210 15.20 8.55 23.49
C GLU A 210 14.06 7.78 22.82
N ARG A 211 13.93 7.91 21.52
CA ARG A 211 12.86 7.32 20.71
C ARG A 211 13.40 6.29 19.73
N LEU A 212 12.87 5.08 19.82
CA LEU A 212 13.00 4.08 18.77
C LEU A 212 11.86 4.28 17.77
N ILE A 213 12.17 4.69 16.57
CA ILE A 213 11.19 4.87 15.48
C ILE A 213 11.27 3.66 14.54
N GLY A 214 10.39 2.69 14.78
CA GLY A 214 10.08 1.60 13.85
C GLY A 214 11.19 0.60 13.55
N ASN A 215 10.77 -0.62 13.30
CA ASN A 215 11.59 -1.65 12.66
C ASN A 215 11.59 -1.38 11.15
N GLU A 216 12.68 -1.57 10.40
CA GLU A 216 12.72 -1.39 8.92
C GLU A 216 11.71 -2.27 8.15
N SER A 217 11.08 -3.25 8.83
CA SER A 217 9.98 -4.03 8.29
C SER A 217 8.64 -3.28 8.23
N THR A 218 8.51 -2.16 8.96
CA THR A 218 7.31 -1.32 8.97
C THR A 218 7.70 0.03 8.38
N ASN A 219 7.66 0.16 7.09
CA ASN A 219 7.93 1.38 6.33
C ASN A 219 7.53 2.67 7.12
N PRO A 220 8.40 3.22 7.98
CA PRO A 220 8.02 4.31 8.85
C PRO A 220 7.69 5.54 7.99
N LEU A 221 6.61 6.21 8.33
CA LEU A 221 6.16 7.40 7.62
C LEU A 221 6.75 8.65 8.29
N ARG A 222 7.05 9.63 7.47
CA ARG A 222 7.44 10.97 7.91
C ARG A 222 6.41 11.97 7.40
N GLN A 223 5.84 12.75 8.30
CA GLN A 223 5.04 13.92 7.94
C GLN A 223 5.91 14.93 7.19
N THR A 224 5.45 15.46 6.07
CA THR A 224 6.21 16.44 5.30
C THR A 224 5.95 17.84 5.82
N ASP A 225 7.02 18.61 5.99
CA ASP A 225 6.94 20.03 6.34
C ASP A 225 6.92 20.93 5.08
N ASP A 226 7.36 20.40 3.93
CA ASP A 226 7.36 21.10 2.64
C ASP A 226 7.27 20.13 1.44
N LEU A 227 6.98 20.69 0.26
CA LEU A 227 6.87 19.93 -0.98
C LEU A 227 8.22 19.49 -1.58
N ASP A 228 9.35 20.04 -1.13
CA ASP A 228 10.68 19.60 -1.60
C ASP A 228 11.00 18.20 -1.10
N GLN A 229 10.46 17.82 0.07
CA GLN A 229 10.55 16.45 0.56
C GLN A 229 9.75 15.47 -0.31
N LEU A 230 8.60 15.89 -0.83
CA LEU A 230 7.81 15.11 -1.77
C LEU A 230 8.55 14.93 -3.11
N LYS A 231 9.25 15.98 -3.59
CA LYS A 231 10.13 15.90 -4.76
C LYS A 231 11.25 14.87 -4.58
N SER A 232 11.91 14.90 -3.43
CA SER A 232 12.96 13.94 -3.13
C SER A 232 12.40 12.52 -3.12
N TRP A 233 11.24 12.30 -2.47
CA TRP A 233 10.58 11.01 -2.45
C TRP A 233 10.14 10.54 -3.86
N TYR A 234 9.63 11.44 -4.72
CA TYR A 234 9.30 11.15 -6.12
C TYR A 234 10.51 10.61 -6.88
N ILE A 235 11.66 11.28 -6.78
CA ILE A 235 12.90 10.86 -7.45
C ILE A 235 13.36 9.50 -6.89
N ASP A 236 13.33 9.30 -5.57
CA ASP A 236 13.74 8.05 -4.94
C ASP A 236 12.81 6.88 -5.33
N THR A 237 11.52 7.13 -5.47
CA THR A 237 10.54 6.14 -5.97
C THR A 237 10.85 5.76 -7.42
N ALA A 238 11.12 6.72 -8.28
CA ALA A 238 11.53 6.49 -9.66
C ALA A 238 12.84 5.68 -9.74
N MET A 239 13.80 6.00 -8.88
CA MET A 239 15.07 5.27 -8.80
C MET A 239 14.92 3.86 -8.24
N ALA A 240 14.00 3.65 -7.28
CA ALA A 240 13.68 2.32 -6.78
C ALA A 240 13.05 1.44 -7.88
N GLN A 241 12.21 2.03 -8.73
CA GLN A 241 11.54 1.34 -9.83
C GLN A 241 12.48 1.01 -10.99
N TRP A 242 13.34 1.94 -11.39
CA TRP A 242 14.10 1.88 -12.63
C TRP A 242 15.62 1.74 -12.47
N GLY A 243 16.18 2.07 -11.29
CA GLY A 243 17.63 2.18 -11.07
C GLY A 243 18.42 0.95 -11.50
N GLY A 244 17.91 -0.25 -11.28
CA GLY A 244 18.57 -1.50 -11.72
C GLY A 244 18.57 -1.73 -13.22
N GLN A 245 17.89 -0.91 -14.02
CA GLN A 245 17.79 -1.03 -15.48
C GLN A 245 18.60 0.05 -16.21
N LEU A 246 18.89 1.16 -15.53
CA LEU A 246 19.60 2.31 -16.12
C LEU A 246 20.97 1.91 -16.63
N GLY A 247 21.34 2.38 -17.82
CA GLY A 247 22.59 2.03 -18.51
C GLY A 247 22.64 0.61 -19.08
N ASN A 248 21.61 -0.22 -18.91
CA ASN A 248 21.54 -1.59 -19.42
C ASN A 248 20.74 -1.68 -20.71
N ASP A 249 20.85 -2.83 -21.40
CA ASP A 249 20.12 -3.07 -22.64
C ASP A 249 18.59 -3.01 -22.41
N ALA A 250 17.91 -2.20 -23.20
CA ALA A 250 16.48 -2.06 -23.16
C ALA A 250 15.80 -3.22 -23.92
N TRP A 251 15.09 -4.08 -23.21
CA TRP A 251 14.40 -5.24 -23.79
C TRP A 251 12.95 -4.90 -24.10
N PRO A 252 12.43 -5.09 -25.34
CA PRO A 252 11.11 -4.65 -25.78
C PRO A 252 9.92 -5.28 -25.03
N TRP A 253 10.11 -6.42 -24.36
CA TRP A 253 9.01 -7.15 -23.70
C TRP A 253 8.86 -6.85 -22.21
N ARG A 254 9.70 -6.01 -21.60
CA ARG A 254 9.52 -5.54 -20.21
C ARG A 254 8.52 -4.39 -20.05
N TYR A 255 8.05 -3.80 -21.12
CA TYR A 255 7.02 -2.76 -21.11
C TYR A 255 5.64 -3.21 -20.58
N TRP A 256 5.43 -4.53 -20.37
CA TRP A 256 4.13 -5.08 -20.01
C TRP A 256 3.94 -5.32 -18.50
N ASN A 257 4.92 -5.10 -17.66
CA ASN A 257 4.81 -5.39 -16.22
C ASN A 257 4.51 -4.16 -15.33
N VAL A 258 4.31 -2.99 -15.91
CA VAL A 258 4.10 -1.74 -15.13
C VAL A 258 2.61 -1.38 -14.97
N ALA A 259 1.69 -2.09 -15.62
CA ALA A 259 0.27 -1.73 -15.66
C ALA A 259 -0.68 -2.79 -15.08
N MET A 260 -0.21 -3.58 -14.12
CA MET A 260 -1.09 -4.47 -13.36
C MET A 260 -0.92 -4.17 -11.86
N SER A 261 -1.30 -2.96 -11.44
CA SER A 261 -1.76 -2.81 -10.08
C SER A 261 -3.08 -3.56 -10.02
N ASP A 262 -3.10 -4.69 -9.35
CA ASP A 262 -4.31 -5.41 -9.00
C ASP A 262 -5.16 -4.49 -8.12
N ALA A 263 -6.01 -3.70 -8.74
CA ALA A 263 -7.17 -3.15 -8.09
C ALA A 263 -8.17 -4.30 -7.91
N SER A 264 -7.89 -5.20 -6.99
CA SER A 264 -8.91 -6.09 -6.48
C SER A 264 -9.81 -5.27 -5.57
N VAL A 265 -10.81 -4.66 -6.15
CA VAL A 265 -11.95 -4.11 -5.43
C VAL A 265 -12.67 -5.29 -4.79
N VAL A 266 -12.35 -5.58 -3.55
CA VAL A 266 -13.14 -6.45 -2.71
C VAL A 266 -13.94 -5.51 -1.81
N SER A 267 -15.11 -5.11 -2.28
CA SER A 267 -16.15 -4.54 -1.44
C SER A 267 -16.60 -5.61 -0.45
N GLY A 268 -16.32 -5.43 0.80
CA GLY A 268 -16.78 -6.29 1.89
C GLY A 268 -17.16 -5.46 3.08
N SER A 269 -18.14 -5.91 3.84
CA SER A 269 -18.80 -5.17 4.90
C SER A 269 -19.47 -6.14 5.89
N THR A 270 -20.09 -5.97 6.93
CA THR A 270 -20.31 -5.31 8.19
C THR A 270 -21.26 -6.03 9.15
N ALA A 271 -21.57 -5.43 10.27
CA ALA A 271 -22.52 -5.88 11.28
C ALA A 271 -23.51 -4.81 11.78
N SER A 272 -24.57 -5.28 12.40
CA SER A 272 -25.77 -4.53 12.76
C SER A 272 -25.59 -3.53 13.90
N SER A 273 -26.08 -2.30 13.72
CA SER A 273 -26.29 -1.29 14.77
C SER A 273 -27.60 -1.47 15.53
N PRO A 274 -27.70 -1.01 16.78
CA PRO A 274 -28.98 -0.92 17.47
C PRO A 274 -29.85 0.17 16.85
N ALA A 275 -31.18 -0.08 16.87
CA ALA A 275 -32.20 0.71 16.22
C ALA A 275 -32.17 2.20 16.63
N GLN A 276 -32.16 3.07 15.65
CA GLN A 276 -32.49 4.48 15.80
C GLN A 276 -33.99 4.65 16.15
N SER A 277 -34.36 5.82 16.61
CA SER A 277 -35.67 6.18 17.19
C SER A 277 -36.85 6.23 16.23
N GLY A 278 -36.87 5.37 15.21
CA GLY A 278 -37.96 5.13 14.28
C GLY A 278 -38.25 3.64 14.16
N ASP A 279 -39.46 3.23 13.83
CA ASP A 279 -39.80 1.82 13.61
C ASP A 279 -39.40 1.34 12.19
N PHE A 280 -38.15 1.57 11.82
CA PHE A 280 -37.59 1.11 10.55
C PHE A 280 -36.17 0.52 10.74
N SER A 281 -35.70 -0.27 9.79
CA SER A 281 -34.35 -0.83 9.80
C SER A 281 -33.35 0.14 9.17
N GLY A 282 -32.22 0.34 9.82
CA GLY A 282 -31.04 0.99 9.24
C GLY A 282 -30.23 0.06 8.34
N THR A 283 -29.15 0.59 7.79
CA THR A 283 -28.11 -0.18 7.08
C THR A 283 -27.49 -1.22 8.02
N ASN A 284 -27.14 -2.36 7.47
CA ASN A 284 -26.45 -3.41 8.22
C ASN A 284 -24.96 -3.06 8.34
N ASN A 285 -24.56 -2.24 9.29
CA ASN A 285 -23.21 -1.71 9.48
C ASN A 285 -22.31 -2.59 10.38
N GLN A 286 -20.97 -2.57 10.22
CA GLN A 286 -20.02 -3.35 11.05
C GLN A 286 -19.93 -2.85 12.47
N VAL A 287 -19.90 -1.54 12.64
CA VAL A 287 -19.71 -0.88 13.92
C VAL A 287 -20.91 0.03 14.19
N ALA A 288 -21.41 -0.02 15.40
CA ALA A 288 -22.49 0.86 15.83
C ALA A 288 -22.04 2.33 15.77
N GLY A 289 -22.83 3.20 15.15
CA GLY A 289 -22.51 4.62 15.00
C GLY A 289 -21.61 4.97 13.82
N VAL A 290 -21.10 3.98 13.11
CA VAL A 290 -20.41 4.17 11.82
C VAL A 290 -21.36 3.74 10.71
N ASP A 291 -21.80 4.66 9.87
CA ASP A 291 -22.62 4.34 8.70
C ASP A 291 -21.73 3.98 7.51
N GLU A 292 -22.15 3.00 6.75
CA GLU A 292 -21.47 2.54 5.55
C GLU A 292 -22.31 2.86 4.32
N GLY A 293 -21.61 3.07 3.21
CA GLY A 293 -22.26 3.36 1.95
C GLY A 293 -23.15 2.19 1.49
N ASP A 294 -24.40 2.45 1.15
CA ASP A 294 -25.34 1.44 0.68
C ASP A 294 -26.10 1.91 -0.56
N LEU A 295 -26.73 0.98 -1.25
CA LEU A 295 -27.56 1.24 -2.43
C LEU A 295 -28.92 1.83 -2.07
N VAL A 296 -29.36 1.66 -0.82
CA VAL A 296 -30.66 2.08 -0.32
C VAL A 296 -30.53 2.65 1.09
N LYS A 297 -31.10 3.82 1.31
CA LYS A 297 -31.27 4.43 2.65
C LYS A 297 -32.74 4.77 2.90
N THR A 298 -33.13 4.97 4.16
CA THR A 298 -34.50 5.37 4.53
C THR A 298 -34.52 6.30 5.73
N ASP A 299 -35.46 7.25 5.72
CA ASP A 299 -35.81 8.09 6.86
C ASP A 299 -37.07 7.57 7.62
N GLY A 300 -37.62 6.44 7.15
CA GLY A 300 -38.83 5.81 7.67
C GLY A 300 -40.13 6.26 6.96
N GLU A 301 -40.08 7.28 6.13
CA GLU A 301 -41.18 7.74 5.26
C GLU A 301 -40.86 7.55 3.79
N HIS A 302 -39.60 7.69 3.43
CA HIS A 302 -39.08 7.55 2.08
C HIS A 302 -37.99 6.47 2.00
N LEU A 303 -37.83 5.89 0.79
CA LEU A 303 -36.61 5.16 0.39
C LEU A 303 -35.85 6.01 -0.60
N PHE A 304 -34.55 6.15 -0.36
CA PHE A 304 -33.57 6.73 -1.28
C PHE A 304 -32.87 5.57 -1.95
N VAL A 305 -33.09 5.41 -3.26
CA VAL A 305 -32.65 4.21 -4.01
C VAL A 305 -31.78 4.63 -5.17
N LEU A 306 -30.58 4.07 -5.27
CA LEU A 306 -29.74 4.23 -6.47
C LEU A 306 -30.43 3.58 -7.66
N ALA A 307 -30.77 4.37 -8.67
CA ALA A 307 -31.49 3.93 -9.86
C ALA A 307 -31.10 4.78 -11.07
N GLY A 308 -30.99 4.14 -12.21
CA GLY A 308 -30.67 4.82 -13.46
C GLY A 308 -29.34 5.58 -13.41
N ASP A 309 -29.39 6.88 -13.67
CA ASP A 309 -28.25 7.81 -13.65
C ASP A 309 -28.21 8.66 -12.37
N GLY A 310 -28.88 8.21 -11.30
CA GLY A 310 -28.96 8.99 -10.07
C GLY A 310 -29.63 8.28 -8.93
N VAL A 311 -30.47 9.01 -8.21
CA VAL A 311 -31.22 8.54 -7.04
C VAL A 311 -32.71 8.75 -7.25
N ASP A 312 -33.49 7.69 -7.09
CA ASP A 312 -34.94 7.76 -6.96
C ASP A 312 -35.30 7.97 -5.50
N ILE A 313 -36.18 8.94 -5.22
CA ILE A 313 -36.83 9.11 -3.94
C ILE A 313 -38.21 8.49 -4.04
N VAL A 314 -38.46 7.47 -3.23
CA VAL A 314 -39.69 6.67 -3.26
C VAL A 314 -40.46 6.96 -2.00
N ASN A 315 -41.73 7.42 -2.14
CA ASN A 315 -42.66 7.48 -1.01
C ASN A 315 -42.94 6.05 -0.55
N ALA A 316 -42.58 5.72 0.67
CA ALA A 316 -42.63 4.38 1.22
C ALA A 316 -43.70 4.24 2.31
N TRP A 317 -44.14 5.37 2.89
CA TRP A 317 -45.12 5.37 3.94
C TRP A 317 -46.18 6.44 3.68
N PRO A 318 -47.50 6.08 3.71
CA PRO A 318 -48.04 4.74 3.98
C PRO A 318 -47.76 3.74 2.85
N ALA A 319 -47.65 2.44 3.19
CA ALA A 319 -47.21 1.38 2.29
C ALA A 319 -48.06 1.16 1.04
N ASP A 320 -49.33 1.56 1.07
CA ASP A 320 -50.31 1.52 -0.04
C ASP A 320 -50.15 2.71 -1.01
N ASP A 321 -49.33 3.71 -0.68
CA ASP A 321 -48.98 4.88 -1.52
C ASP A 321 -47.55 4.81 -2.07
N LEU A 322 -47.05 3.62 -2.32
CA LEU A 322 -45.71 3.37 -2.83
C LEU A 322 -45.54 3.93 -4.25
N ALA A 323 -44.75 4.99 -4.39
CA ALA A 323 -44.49 5.63 -5.68
C ALA A 323 -43.12 6.35 -5.71
N VAL A 324 -42.47 6.40 -6.85
CA VAL A 324 -41.33 7.32 -7.09
C VAL A 324 -41.88 8.74 -7.13
N VAL A 325 -41.41 9.61 -6.22
CA VAL A 325 -41.87 11.00 -6.14
C VAL A 325 -40.91 11.98 -6.81
N SER A 326 -39.64 11.63 -6.91
CA SER A 326 -38.65 12.39 -7.68
C SER A 326 -37.45 11.54 -8.05
N HIS A 327 -36.71 12.00 -9.03
CA HIS A 327 -35.41 11.46 -9.45
C HIS A 327 -34.42 12.62 -9.53
N ILE A 328 -33.21 12.40 -9.03
CA ILE A 328 -32.13 13.37 -9.12
C ILE A 328 -30.91 12.71 -9.74
N THR A 329 -30.45 13.27 -10.85
CA THR A 329 -29.28 12.78 -11.57
C THR A 329 -27.99 13.17 -10.84
N THR A 330 -27.09 12.21 -10.69
CA THR A 330 -25.75 12.41 -10.10
C THR A 330 -24.67 11.86 -11.07
N PRO A 331 -23.47 12.43 -11.09
CA PRO A 331 -22.42 11.97 -11.99
C PRO A 331 -21.94 10.55 -11.65
N GLY A 332 -21.28 9.89 -12.62
CA GLY A 332 -20.56 8.63 -12.42
C GLY A 332 -21.43 7.38 -12.28
N TRP A 333 -20.79 6.28 -11.97
CA TRP A 333 -21.37 4.96 -11.69
C TRP A 333 -20.78 4.41 -10.38
N GLU A 334 -21.13 3.19 -9.97
CA GLU A 334 -20.70 2.57 -8.70
C GLU A 334 -20.96 3.50 -7.50
N ARG A 335 -22.22 3.82 -7.31
CA ARG A 335 -22.67 4.80 -6.30
C ARG A 335 -22.95 4.14 -4.98
N SER A 336 -22.73 4.91 -3.90
CA SER A 336 -23.20 4.59 -2.54
C SER A 336 -23.86 5.79 -1.89
N LEU A 337 -24.78 5.53 -0.97
CA LEU A 337 -25.60 6.53 -0.27
C LEU A 337 -25.26 6.59 1.22
N PHE A 338 -25.24 7.81 1.76
CA PHE A 338 -25.27 8.09 3.20
C PHE A 338 -26.42 9.05 3.47
N LEU A 339 -27.10 8.86 4.60
CA LEU A 339 -28.20 9.72 5.00
C LEU A 339 -27.98 10.22 6.42
N HIS A 340 -27.87 11.54 6.59
CA HIS A 340 -27.82 12.21 7.88
C HIS A 340 -28.92 13.28 7.96
N GLY A 341 -29.93 13.06 8.79
CA GLY A 341 -31.09 13.94 8.85
C GLY A 341 -31.75 14.13 7.49
N THR A 342 -31.69 15.34 6.96
CA THR A 342 -32.20 15.69 5.61
C THR A 342 -31.12 15.84 4.56
N ARG A 343 -29.90 15.42 4.89
CA ARG A 343 -28.76 15.44 3.97
C ARG A 343 -28.52 14.05 3.42
N LEU A 344 -28.64 13.89 2.11
CA LEU A 344 -28.30 12.68 1.38
C LEU A 344 -26.98 12.89 0.64
N THR A 345 -25.97 12.11 0.97
CA THR A 345 -24.69 12.15 0.27
C THR A 345 -24.57 10.96 -0.69
N VAL A 346 -24.24 11.26 -1.93
CA VAL A 346 -24.00 10.27 -2.99
C VAL A 346 -22.51 10.27 -3.30
N ILE A 347 -21.86 9.11 -3.12
CA ILE A 347 -20.48 8.89 -3.56
C ILE A 347 -20.53 8.07 -4.84
N SER A 348 -19.80 8.49 -5.87
CA SER A 348 -19.75 7.78 -7.14
C SER A 348 -18.39 7.84 -7.79
N GLN A 349 -18.09 6.85 -8.62
CA GLN A 349 -16.86 6.77 -9.41
C GLN A 349 -17.15 7.23 -10.84
N GLU A 350 -16.23 7.98 -11.44
CA GLU A 350 -16.25 8.37 -12.83
C GLU A 350 -14.86 8.21 -13.44
N ASN A 351 -14.78 7.84 -14.72
CA ASN A 351 -13.52 7.81 -15.46
C ASN A 351 -13.61 8.76 -16.64
N THR A 352 -12.70 9.71 -16.72
CA THR A 352 -12.57 10.58 -17.85
C THR A 352 -11.43 10.12 -18.76
N TRP A 353 -11.57 10.39 -20.04
CA TRP A 353 -10.58 10.02 -21.05
C TRP A 353 -9.73 11.25 -21.37
N ALA A 354 -8.47 11.24 -20.96
CA ALA A 354 -7.57 12.39 -21.16
C ALA A 354 -6.40 12.03 -22.10
N PRO A 355 -5.99 12.95 -22.98
CA PRO A 355 -4.82 12.76 -23.83
C PRO A 355 -3.54 12.76 -22.98
N VAL A 356 -2.64 11.81 -23.24
CA VAL A 356 -1.30 11.74 -22.64
C VAL A 356 -0.37 12.68 -23.39
N GLY A 357 0.12 13.72 -22.71
CA GLY A 357 1.19 14.60 -23.21
C GLY A 357 0.72 15.77 -24.06
N THR A 358 1.47 16.86 -24.00
CA THR A 358 1.28 18.04 -24.86
C THR A 358 1.69 17.72 -26.29
N ALA A 359 0.83 18.03 -27.24
CA ALA A 359 1.06 17.92 -28.67
C ALA A 359 2.20 18.84 -29.16
N ALA A 360 3.45 18.55 -28.76
CA ALA A 360 4.62 19.32 -29.24
C ALA A 360 5.53 18.52 -30.20
N ASP A 361 5.37 17.22 -30.35
CA ASP A 361 6.28 16.37 -31.13
C ASP A 361 5.68 15.65 -32.34
N ASP A 362 4.43 15.91 -32.73
CA ASP A 362 3.82 15.24 -33.89
C ASP A 362 3.67 16.20 -35.10
N ALA A 363 4.82 16.70 -35.58
CA ALA A 363 4.91 17.40 -36.88
C ALA A 363 5.19 16.44 -38.03
N SER A 364 5.13 15.11 -37.87
CA SER A 364 5.21 14.14 -38.96
C SER A 364 3.83 13.58 -39.24
N GLY A 365 3.14 14.19 -40.24
CA GLY A 365 1.84 13.76 -40.71
C GLY A 365 1.87 12.31 -41.19
N GLY A 366 1.27 11.40 -40.44
CA GLY A 366 1.10 10.00 -40.74
C GLY A 366 0.04 9.34 -39.87
N ASP A 367 -1.08 9.00 -40.47
CA ASP A 367 -2.15 8.11 -40.07
C ASP A 367 -2.90 8.33 -38.76
N SER A 368 -4.14 8.81 -38.95
CA SER A 368 -5.18 9.03 -37.91
C SER A 368 -5.71 7.76 -37.21
N ALA A 369 -5.09 6.60 -37.40
CA ALA A 369 -5.57 5.32 -36.83
C ALA A 369 -4.91 4.96 -35.49
N LEU A 370 -3.91 5.71 -34.99
CA LEU A 370 -3.19 5.41 -33.76
C LEU A 370 -3.45 6.43 -32.61
N SER A 371 -4.32 7.39 -32.82
CA SER A 371 -4.59 8.45 -31.82
C SER A 371 -5.24 7.94 -30.51
N TRP A 372 -5.84 6.76 -30.52
CA TRP A 372 -6.47 6.18 -29.34
C TRP A 372 -5.46 5.55 -28.35
N TRP A 373 -4.21 5.33 -28.74
CA TRP A 373 -3.14 4.87 -27.85
C TRP A 373 -2.54 5.98 -26.97
N ASN A 374 -2.83 7.25 -27.25
CA ASN A 374 -2.29 8.40 -26.55
C ASN A 374 -3.26 8.99 -25.51
N HIS A 375 -4.14 8.18 -24.94
CA HIS A 375 -5.07 8.61 -23.91
C HIS A 375 -4.95 7.68 -22.71
N THR A 376 -5.03 8.24 -21.51
CA THR A 376 -5.14 7.50 -20.25
C THR A 376 -6.51 7.73 -19.64
N TRP A 377 -7.00 6.71 -18.92
CA TRP A 377 -8.14 6.84 -18.04
C TRP A 377 -7.72 7.61 -16.82
N GLN A 378 -8.47 8.66 -16.49
CA GLN A 378 -8.32 9.40 -15.23
C GLN A 378 -9.54 9.10 -14.36
N PRO A 379 -9.35 8.38 -13.25
CA PRO A 379 -10.42 8.09 -12.31
C PRO A 379 -10.73 9.31 -11.46
N HIS A 380 -12.01 9.52 -11.18
CA HIS A 380 -12.50 10.57 -10.30
C HIS A 380 -13.59 10.04 -9.38
N VAL A 381 -13.59 10.50 -8.13
CA VAL A 381 -14.64 10.23 -7.16
C VAL A 381 -15.48 11.49 -6.99
N ASN A 382 -16.79 11.37 -7.22
CA ASN A 382 -17.72 12.48 -7.02
C ASN A 382 -18.42 12.33 -5.67
N VAL A 383 -18.45 13.39 -4.89
CA VAL A 383 -19.20 13.58 -3.65
C VAL A 383 -20.29 14.59 -3.93
N THR A 384 -21.56 14.17 -3.85
CA THR A 384 -22.72 15.03 -4.09
C THR A 384 -23.59 15.07 -2.85
N VAL A 385 -23.73 16.22 -2.24
CA VAL A 385 -24.61 16.45 -1.07
C VAL A 385 -25.93 17.05 -1.53
N ILE A 386 -27.04 16.44 -1.11
CA ILE A 386 -28.38 16.74 -1.57
C ILE A 386 -29.26 17.04 -0.35
N ASP A 387 -29.98 18.16 -0.37
CA ASP A 387 -31.05 18.43 0.56
C ASP A 387 -32.31 17.69 0.10
N VAL A 388 -32.76 16.74 0.91
CA VAL A 388 -33.95 15.91 0.69
C VAL A 388 -35.11 16.27 1.64
N SER A 389 -35.02 17.41 2.34
CA SER A 389 -36.10 17.89 3.22
C SER A 389 -37.44 18.04 2.50
N ALA A 390 -37.43 18.22 1.17
CA ALA A 390 -38.60 18.20 0.32
C ALA A 390 -38.43 17.07 -0.72
N ALA A 391 -38.86 15.86 -0.40
CA ALA A 391 -38.69 14.66 -1.19
C ALA A 391 -39.14 14.78 -2.67
N ALA A 392 -40.20 15.59 -2.93
CA ALA A 392 -40.71 15.84 -4.29
C ALA A 392 -39.86 16.86 -5.09
N SER A 393 -38.93 17.59 -4.47
CA SER A 393 -38.13 18.61 -5.09
C SER A 393 -36.76 18.73 -4.38
N PRO A 394 -35.92 17.65 -4.39
CA PRO A 394 -34.60 17.66 -3.77
C PRO A 394 -33.69 18.66 -4.49
N THR A 395 -32.68 19.19 -3.77
CA THR A 395 -31.74 20.15 -4.33
C THR A 395 -30.30 19.75 -4.03
N ILE A 396 -29.44 19.77 -5.04
CA ILE A 396 -28.00 19.57 -4.84
C ILE A 396 -27.47 20.82 -4.14
N LEU A 397 -26.82 20.63 -3.01
CA LEU A 397 -26.16 21.68 -2.23
C LEU A 397 -24.70 21.81 -2.64
N GLU A 398 -24.03 20.69 -2.80
CA GLU A 398 -22.62 20.62 -3.08
C GLU A 398 -22.31 19.48 -4.05
N GLN A 399 -21.30 19.73 -4.90
CA GLN A 399 -20.72 18.72 -5.75
C GLN A 399 -19.20 18.91 -5.79
N THR A 400 -18.47 17.92 -5.26
CA THR A 400 -17.02 17.89 -5.23
C THR A 400 -16.51 16.68 -5.97
N THR A 401 -15.54 16.87 -6.85
CA THR A 401 -14.85 15.80 -7.59
C THR A 401 -13.42 15.68 -7.06
N LEU A 402 -13.03 14.49 -6.63
CA LEU A 402 -11.69 14.13 -6.18
C LEU A 402 -10.96 13.33 -7.25
N ASP A 403 -9.68 13.57 -7.48
CA ASP A 403 -8.86 12.71 -8.32
C ASP A 403 -8.63 11.36 -7.63
N GLY A 404 -8.58 10.27 -8.41
CA GLY A 404 -8.29 8.92 -7.97
C GLY A 404 -9.47 7.95 -7.96
N TRP A 405 -9.19 6.71 -7.58
CA TRP A 405 -10.16 5.63 -7.41
C TRP A 405 -10.78 5.67 -6.01
N LEU A 406 -12.07 5.40 -5.91
CA LEU A 406 -12.71 5.16 -4.63
C LEU A 406 -12.20 3.85 -4.03
N VAL A 407 -11.63 3.92 -2.84
CA VAL A 407 -11.27 2.74 -2.04
C VAL A 407 -12.45 2.34 -1.17
N ASP A 408 -12.99 3.30 -0.41
CA ASP A 408 -14.14 3.10 0.48
C ASP A 408 -14.67 4.44 0.98
N ALA A 409 -15.84 4.43 1.63
CA ALA A 409 -16.38 5.59 2.32
C ALA A 409 -17.12 5.19 3.60
N ARG A 410 -17.11 6.08 4.60
CA ARG A 410 -17.76 5.91 5.90
C ARG A 410 -18.42 7.22 6.33
N ALA A 411 -19.50 7.13 7.12
CA ALA A 411 -20.10 8.32 7.75
C ALA A 411 -20.22 8.14 9.26
N ILE A 412 -19.93 9.21 10.01
CA ILE A 412 -20.03 9.26 11.47
C ILE A 412 -20.54 10.63 11.86
N ASP A 413 -21.70 10.69 12.52
CA ASP A 413 -22.31 11.92 13.07
C ASP A 413 -22.28 13.12 12.10
N GLY A 414 -22.76 12.91 10.86
CA GLY A 414 -22.79 13.95 9.82
C GLY A 414 -21.48 14.18 9.06
N ARG A 415 -20.41 13.54 9.46
CA ARG A 415 -19.13 13.59 8.74
C ARG A 415 -19.02 12.40 7.80
N VAL A 416 -18.79 12.65 6.52
CA VAL A 416 -18.53 11.62 5.50
C VAL A 416 -17.04 11.58 5.20
N LEU A 417 -16.44 10.41 5.36
CA LEU A 417 -15.03 10.13 5.09
C LEU A 417 -14.95 9.38 3.77
N VAL A 418 -14.23 9.92 2.82
CA VAL A 418 -13.98 9.32 1.50
C VAL A 418 -12.52 8.95 1.40
N VAL A 419 -12.24 7.68 1.18
CA VAL A 419 -10.87 7.20 0.99
C VAL A 419 -10.63 6.99 -0.49
N THR A 420 -9.69 7.75 -1.05
CA THR A 420 -9.30 7.66 -2.45
C THR A 420 -7.88 7.13 -2.60
N GLN A 421 -7.62 6.50 -3.73
CA GLN A 421 -6.28 6.09 -4.13
C GLN A 421 -5.98 6.65 -5.52
N ASP A 422 -4.89 7.35 -5.64
CA ASP A 422 -4.35 7.85 -6.89
C ASP A 422 -2.90 7.38 -7.07
N SER A 423 -2.33 7.61 -8.23
CA SER A 423 -0.92 7.38 -8.49
C SER A 423 -0.39 8.46 -9.43
N PHE A 424 0.80 8.96 -9.17
CA PHE A 424 1.43 9.88 -10.10
C PHE A 424 2.31 9.15 -11.10
N ASP A 425 2.43 9.74 -12.29
CA ASP A 425 3.24 9.17 -13.36
C ASP A 425 4.74 9.29 -13.06
N ILE A 426 5.42 8.15 -13.12
CA ILE A 426 6.89 8.10 -13.13
C ILE A 426 7.31 7.84 -14.59
N PRO A 427 7.88 8.83 -15.28
CA PRO A 427 8.27 8.67 -16.67
C PRO A 427 9.34 7.58 -16.81
N ALA A 428 9.09 6.62 -17.71
CA ALA A 428 10.07 5.58 -18.00
C ALA A 428 11.40 6.19 -18.46
N PRO A 429 12.56 5.54 -18.20
CA PRO A 429 13.85 5.98 -18.72
C PRO A 429 13.84 6.06 -20.24
N ALA A 430 14.51 7.10 -20.78
CA ALA A 430 14.67 7.21 -22.22
C ALA A 430 15.51 6.07 -22.79
N VAL A 431 15.12 5.56 -23.97
CA VAL A 431 15.89 4.54 -24.69
C VAL A 431 16.83 5.24 -25.65
N ILE A 432 18.13 5.03 -25.45
CA ILE A 432 19.21 5.56 -26.28
C ILE A 432 19.60 4.50 -27.32
N THR A 433 19.57 4.89 -28.57
CA THR A 433 20.06 4.02 -29.67
C THR A 433 21.55 4.22 -29.87
N ILE A 434 22.33 3.18 -29.63
CA ILE A 434 23.77 3.17 -29.86
C ILE A 434 23.99 2.51 -31.21
N PRO A 435 24.49 3.25 -32.22
CA PRO A 435 24.85 2.65 -33.52
C PRO A 435 25.98 1.62 -33.33
N PRO A 436 26.09 0.65 -34.22
CA PRO A 436 27.22 -0.26 -34.22
C PRO A 436 28.53 0.54 -34.33
N PRO A 437 29.60 0.12 -33.66
CA PRO A 437 30.90 0.77 -33.79
C PRO A 437 31.27 0.83 -35.28
N ASP A 438 31.67 2.02 -35.75
CA ASP A 438 32.09 2.23 -37.13
C ASP A 438 33.02 1.09 -37.56
N HIS A 439 32.74 0.49 -38.71
CA HIS A 439 33.51 -0.63 -39.24
C HIS A 439 35.01 -0.34 -39.12
N ILE A 440 35.68 -1.03 -38.21
CA ILE A 440 37.13 -1.26 -38.39
C ILE A 440 37.21 -2.23 -39.55
N ASP A 441 37.65 -1.76 -40.73
CA ASP A 441 37.92 -2.63 -41.88
C ASP A 441 38.69 -3.85 -41.42
N PRO A 442 38.26 -5.08 -41.69
CA PRO A 442 39.03 -6.26 -41.34
C PRO A 442 40.35 -6.19 -42.06
N MET A 443 41.45 -6.30 -41.29
CA MET A 443 42.77 -6.45 -41.86
C MET A 443 42.73 -7.53 -42.96
N PRO A 444 43.22 -7.30 -44.14
CA PRO A 444 43.15 -8.28 -45.19
C PRO A 444 44.05 -9.48 -44.86
N GLY A 445 43.45 -10.64 -44.58
CA GLY A 445 44.23 -11.87 -44.52
C GLY A 445 43.79 -13.05 -43.70
N GLU A 446 42.62 -13.07 -43.04
CA GLU A 446 42.16 -14.33 -42.46
C GLU A 446 40.74 -14.69 -42.92
N PRO A 447 40.52 -15.86 -43.55
CA PRO A 447 39.18 -16.33 -43.86
C PRO A 447 38.52 -16.88 -42.59
N VAL A 448 37.40 -16.26 -42.20
CA VAL A 448 36.50 -16.77 -41.14
C VAL A 448 35.78 -18.00 -41.67
N PRO A 449 35.83 -19.15 -40.98
CA PRO A 449 35.05 -20.31 -41.42
C PRO A 449 33.54 -20.02 -41.12
N PHE A 450 32.77 -19.94 -42.19
CA PHE A 450 31.31 -19.97 -42.10
C PHE A 450 30.89 -21.43 -41.90
N ASP A 451 30.36 -21.74 -40.70
CA ASP A 451 29.74 -23.04 -40.43
C ASP A 451 28.22 -22.92 -40.58
N PRO A 452 27.63 -23.51 -41.63
CA PRO A 452 26.16 -23.44 -41.84
C PRO A 452 25.41 -24.60 -41.21
N GLY A 453 25.75 -25.01 -40.01
CA GLY A 453 25.25 -26.28 -39.48
C GLY A 453 24.86 -26.41 -37.99
N THR A 454 24.55 -25.37 -37.30
CA THR A 454 23.97 -25.53 -35.94
C THR A 454 22.50 -25.11 -35.90
N SER A 455 21.62 -26.07 -36.22
CA SER A 455 20.23 -26.01 -35.88
C SER A 455 20.09 -26.11 -34.36
N ILE A 456 19.64 -25.02 -33.73
CA ILE A 456 19.24 -25.06 -32.33
C ILE A 456 17.98 -25.91 -32.24
N ALA A 457 18.10 -27.06 -31.61
CA ALA A 457 17.00 -27.95 -31.33
C ALA A 457 15.99 -27.22 -30.44
N SER A 458 14.76 -27.04 -30.97
CA SER A 458 13.61 -26.53 -30.24
C SER A 458 13.23 -27.48 -29.13
N SER A 459 13.41 -27.08 -27.88
CA SER A 459 12.74 -27.70 -26.74
C SER A 459 11.23 -27.44 -26.85
N PRO A 460 10.35 -28.41 -26.59
CA PRO A 460 8.91 -28.22 -26.70
C PRO A 460 8.42 -27.28 -25.61
N LEU A 461 7.73 -26.20 -26.01
CA LEU A 461 7.00 -25.29 -25.15
C LEU A 461 5.80 -26.02 -24.50
N PRO A 462 5.41 -25.64 -23.26
CA PRO A 462 4.21 -26.18 -22.64
C PRO A 462 2.96 -25.77 -23.43
N THR A 463 2.10 -26.73 -23.73
CA THR A 463 0.81 -26.54 -24.40
C THR A 463 -0.13 -25.73 -23.51
N GLY A 464 -0.48 -24.49 -23.93
CA GLY A 464 -1.53 -23.70 -23.27
C GLY A 464 -1.47 -22.17 -23.39
N MET A 465 -0.50 -21.60 -24.12
CA MET A 465 -0.49 -20.15 -24.36
C MET A 465 -1.12 -19.78 -25.70
N PRO A 466 -1.89 -18.68 -25.80
CA PRO A 466 -2.48 -18.24 -27.07
C PRO A 466 -1.37 -17.80 -28.03
N ILE A 467 -1.44 -18.32 -29.23
CA ILE A 467 -0.54 -18.07 -30.34
C ILE A 467 -0.78 -16.64 -30.84
N GLY A 468 0.23 -15.78 -30.80
CA GLY A 468 0.15 -14.46 -31.43
C GLY A 468 1.19 -13.43 -31.01
N ILE A 469 2.28 -13.80 -30.32
CA ILE A 469 3.36 -12.85 -30.01
C ILE A 469 4.38 -12.93 -31.15
N SER A 470 4.34 -11.93 -32.03
CA SER A 470 5.44 -11.70 -32.99
C SER A 470 6.59 -11.04 -32.21
N ILE A 471 7.62 -11.83 -31.89
CA ILE A 471 8.86 -11.29 -31.35
C ILE A 471 9.55 -10.54 -32.48
N ALA A 472 9.66 -9.22 -32.39
CA ALA A 472 10.45 -8.45 -33.32
C ALA A 472 11.91 -8.98 -33.26
N PRO A 473 12.52 -9.35 -34.40
CA PRO A 473 13.89 -9.85 -34.38
C PRO A 473 14.85 -8.74 -33.94
N TYR A 474 15.91 -9.12 -33.22
CA TYR A 474 17.03 -8.23 -32.92
C TYR A 474 17.43 -7.48 -34.19
N PRO A 475 17.77 -6.19 -34.12
CA PRO A 475 18.35 -5.49 -35.25
C PRO A 475 19.60 -6.24 -35.71
N SER A 476 19.56 -6.81 -36.92
CA SER A 476 20.68 -7.58 -37.47
C SER A 476 21.89 -6.72 -37.87
N ASP A 477 21.78 -5.40 -37.62
CA ASP A 477 22.78 -4.39 -37.98
C ASP A 477 23.75 -4.05 -36.83
N GLY A 478 23.62 -4.70 -35.66
CA GLY A 478 24.44 -4.44 -34.50
C GLY A 478 24.06 -3.20 -33.67
N THR A 479 22.96 -2.57 -33.98
CA THR A 479 22.40 -1.46 -33.18
C THR A 479 21.97 -1.96 -31.81
N ARG A 480 22.34 -1.26 -30.76
CA ARG A 480 21.91 -1.55 -29.38
C ARG A 480 20.96 -0.47 -28.90
N HIS A 481 19.95 -0.88 -28.19
CA HIS A 481 19.06 0.01 -27.45
C HIS A 481 19.38 -0.14 -25.96
N VAL A 482 19.73 0.96 -25.30
CA VAL A 482 20.05 0.98 -23.86
C VAL A 482 19.20 2.04 -23.17
N TYR A 483 18.83 1.80 -21.93
CA TYR A 483 18.25 2.88 -21.13
C TYR A 483 19.28 3.95 -20.83
N GLU A 484 18.85 5.20 -20.70
CA GLU A 484 19.71 6.31 -20.25
C GLU A 484 20.40 5.99 -18.92
N ASP A 485 21.50 6.65 -18.64
CA ASP A 485 22.20 6.49 -17.37
C ASP A 485 21.47 7.19 -16.20
N GLU A 486 21.86 6.84 -14.97
CA GLU A 486 21.23 7.35 -13.76
C GLU A 486 21.25 8.88 -13.66
N ALA A 487 22.36 9.52 -14.02
CA ALA A 487 22.48 10.96 -13.90
C ALA A 487 21.55 11.68 -14.88
N SER A 488 21.46 11.20 -16.12
CA SER A 488 20.54 11.71 -17.15
C SER A 488 19.09 11.52 -16.75
N TYR A 489 18.75 10.36 -16.18
CA TYR A 489 17.42 10.08 -15.71
C TYR A 489 17.01 11.00 -14.54
N ARG A 490 17.88 11.17 -13.53
CA ARG A 490 17.64 12.10 -12.43
C ARG A 490 17.43 13.54 -12.91
N GLU A 491 18.28 14.05 -13.81
CA GLU A 491 18.13 15.38 -14.39
C GLU A 491 16.78 15.55 -15.11
N ARG A 492 16.33 14.52 -15.79
CA ARG A 492 15.03 14.52 -16.47
C ARG A 492 13.86 14.49 -15.49
N LEU A 493 13.95 13.69 -14.41
CA LEU A 493 12.94 13.68 -13.33
C LEU A 493 12.86 15.04 -12.62
N GLU A 494 14.00 15.66 -12.34
CA GLU A 494 14.03 17.00 -11.73
C GLU A 494 13.35 18.05 -12.60
N LYS A 495 13.51 17.97 -13.92
CA LYS A 495 12.82 18.85 -14.88
C LYS A 495 11.34 18.51 -15.04
N ALA A 496 10.99 17.22 -14.93
CA ALA A 496 9.60 16.78 -15.02
C ALA A 496 8.78 17.15 -13.78
N TRP A 497 9.43 17.42 -12.65
CA TRP A 497 8.77 17.72 -11.37
C TRP A 497 7.70 18.80 -11.48
N ASP A 498 7.99 19.90 -12.17
CA ASP A 498 7.05 21.02 -12.32
C ASP A 498 5.81 20.67 -13.14
N THR A 499 5.79 19.47 -13.77
CA THR A 499 4.68 18.96 -14.58
C THR A 499 4.01 17.73 -13.96
N VAL A 500 4.47 17.26 -12.79
CA VAL A 500 3.85 16.14 -12.07
C VAL A 500 2.47 16.60 -11.61
N ALA A 501 1.45 15.83 -12.02
CA ALA A 501 0.09 16.04 -11.55
C ALA A 501 -0.08 15.30 -10.20
N PHE A 502 -0.38 16.05 -9.15
CA PHE A 502 -0.79 15.50 -7.86
C PHE A 502 -2.31 15.47 -7.77
N PRO A 503 -2.88 14.60 -6.91
CA PRO A 503 -4.31 14.56 -6.69
C PRO A 503 -4.88 15.92 -6.30
N ARG A 504 -5.97 16.28 -6.93
CA ARG A 504 -6.70 17.54 -6.72
C ARG A 504 -8.15 17.27 -6.40
N PHE A 505 -8.81 18.29 -5.92
CA PHE A 505 -10.27 18.30 -5.87
C PHE A 505 -10.82 19.52 -6.59
N THR A 506 -12.01 19.35 -7.16
CA THR A 506 -12.73 20.39 -7.89
C THR A 506 -14.12 20.55 -7.27
N VAL A 507 -14.41 21.72 -6.74
CA VAL A 507 -15.72 22.09 -6.24
C VAL A 507 -16.51 22.74 -7.37
N THR A 508 -17.70 22.23 -7.64
CA THR A 508 -18.61 22.79 -8.63
C THR A 508 -19.73 23.54 -7.92
N ALA A 509 -19.77 24.85 -8.08
CA ALA A 509 -20.80 25.69 -7.48
C ALA A 509 -22.15 25.50 -8.16
N THR A 510 -23.23 25.47 -7.38
CA THR A 510 -24.63 25.36 -7.87
C THR A 510 -25.02 26.53 -8.79
N ALA A 511 -24.40 27.71 -8.63
CA ALA A 511 -24.60 28.89 -9.48
C ALA A 511 -23.79 28.86 -10.79
N GLY A 512 -23.02 27.80 -11.02
CA GLY A 512 -22.09 27.63 -12.13
C GLY A 512 -20.69 28.18 -11.85
N GLY A 513 -19.70 27.55 -12.44
CA GLY A 513 -18.27 27.76 -12.18
C GLY A 513 -17.68 26.67 -11.28
N SER A 514 -16.40 26.39 -11.45
CA SER A 514 -15.66 25.42 -10.63
C SER A 514 -14.36 26.02 -10.12
N THR A 515 -13.92 25.52 -8.95
CA THR A 515 -12.64 25.87 -8.34
C THR A 515 -11.88 24.59 -8.09
N THR A 516 -10.63 24.52 -8.57
CA THR A 516 -9.76 23.36 -8.37
C THR A 516 -8.64 23.73 -7.41
N SER A 517 -8.35 22.83 -6.45
CA SER A 517 -7.30 22.96 -5.45
C SER A 517 -6.56 21.64 -5.29
N ASP A 518 -5.32 21.72 -4.79
CA ASP A 518 -4.53 20.51 -4.50
C ASP A 518 -5.06 19.79 -3.27
N LEU A 519 -5.09 18.48 -3.32
CA LEU A 519 -5.48 17.63 -2.19
C LEU A 519 -4.33 17.44 -1.19
N LEU A 520 -3.09 17.48 -1.68
CA LEU A 520 -1.90 17.39 -0.86
C LEU A 520 -1.57 18.72 -0.20
N SER A 521 -1.31 18.70 1.10
CA SER A 521 -0.87 19.87 1.85
C SER A 521 0.29 19.53 2.79
N ALA A 522 1.18 20.51 3.00
CA ALA A 522 2.22 20.39 4.01
C ALA A 522 1.60 20.20 5.40
N GLY A 523 2.16 19.29 6.20
CA GLY A 523 1.61 18.95 7.51
C GLY A 523 0.52 17.87 7.51
N HIS A 524 -0.10 17.56 6.35
CA HIS A 524 -1.11 16.52 6.21
C HIS A 524 -0.72 15.42 5.19
N THR A 525 0.52 15.45 4.71
CA THR A 525 1.07 14.43 3.81
C THR A 525 2.17 13.64 4.54
N TYR A 526 2.08 12.32 4.47
CA TYR A 526 3.00 11.40 5.11
C TYR A 526 3.74 10.59 4.05
N LEU A 527 5.08 10.64 4.08
CA LEU A 527 5.95 9.93 3.14
C LEU A 527 6.62 8.75 3.82
N PRO A 528 6.73 7.58 3.15
CA PRO A 528 7.55 6.49 3.64
C PRO A 528 9.03 6.88 3.61
N VAL A 529 9.79 6.48 4.64
CA VAL A 529 11.24 6.71 4.70
C VAL A 529 11.96 5.98 3.56
N LYS A 530 11.41 4.88 3.11
CA LYS A 530 11.87 4.16 1.92
C LYS A 530 10.79 4.19 0.85
N ALA A 531 11.15 4.67 -0.34
CA ALA A 531 10.25 4.64 -1.48
C ALA A 531 9.86 3.20 -1.84
N THR A 532 8.55 2.95 -1.99
CA THR A 532 8.00 1.63 -2.29
C THR A 532 7.31 1.60 -3.64
N ASP A 533 6.30 2.44 -3.82
CA ASP A 533 5.54 2.61 -5.05
C ASP A 533 5.05 4.07 -5.19
N ASN A 534 4.36 4.38 -6.28
CA ASN A 534 3.86 5.72 -6.60
C ASN A 534 2.39 5.93 -6.22
N ASN A 535 1.80 5.06 -5.40
CA ASN A 535 0.44 5.21 -4.93
C ASN A 535 0.33 6.32 -3.87
N LEU A 536 -0.78 7.03 -3.89
CA LEU A 536 -1.15 8.04 -2.91
C LEU A 536 -2.54 7.69 -2.38
N LEU A 537 -2.66 7.38 -1.10
CA LEU A 537 -3.94 7.14 -0.45
C LEU A 537 -4.33 8.40 0.32
N SER A 538 -5.50 8.95 0.04
CA SER A 538 -6.03 10.13 0.71
C SER A 538 -7.30 9.80 1.48
N VAL A 539 -7.37 10.22 2.74
CA VAL A 539 -8.57 10.21 3.56
C VAL A 539 -9.11 11.64 3.58
N VAL A 540 -10.27 11.83 2.99
CA VAL A 540 -10.89 13.14 2.76
C VAL A 540 -12.17 13.22 3.57
N SER A 541 -12.34 14.28 4.34
CA SER A 541 -13.46 14.50 5.26
C SER A 541 -14.40 15.59 4.73
N PHE A 542 -15.70 15.32 4.81
CA PHE A 542 -16.78 16.26 4.48
C PHE A 542 -17.77 16.32 5.64
N ASP A 543 -18.02 17.51 6.19
CA ASP A 543 -19.10 17.76 7.13
C ASP A 543 -20.35 18.13 6.33
N VAL A 544 -21.35 17.24 6.30
CA VAL A 544 -22.56 17.44 5.48
C VAL A 544 -23.56 18.41 6.13
N ASP A 545 -23.35 18.81 7.37
CA ASP A 545 -24.14 19.82 8.06
C ASP A 545 -23.60 21.24 7.86
N ASP A 546 -22.35 21.37 7.41
CA ASP A 546 -21.75 22.64 6.99
C ASP A 546 -22.14 22.92 5.52
N ASP A 547 -22.63 24.11 5.24
CA ASP A 547 -22.95 24.56 3.87
C ASP A 547 -21.69 25.04 3.10
N THR A 548 -20.47 24.78 3.61
CA THR A 548 -19.20 25.11 2.96
C THR A 548 -18.84 24.03 1.94
N ALA A 549 -18.81 24.40 0.67
CA ALA A 549 -18.52 23.40 -0.38
C ALA A 549 -17.04 23.02 -0.44
N GLY A 550 -16.75 21.74 -0.56
CA GLY A 550 -15.41 21.16 -0.64
C GLY A 550 -15.02 20.35 0.59
N PRO A 551 -13.87 19.69 0.58
CA PRO A 551 -13.35 18.95 1.72
C PRO A 551 -13.00 19.88 2.89
N ASP A 552 -13.40 19.48 4.12
CA ASP A 552 -12.97 20.14 5.36
C ASP A 552 -11.55 19.80 5.75
N ALA A 553 -11.16 18.55 5.47
CA ALA A 553 -9.81 18.07 5.74
C ALA A 553 -9.41 16.97 4.74
N ALA A 554 -8.10 16.85 4.52
CA ALA A 554 -7.52 15.76 3.75
C ALA A 554 -6.17 15.35 4.32
N THR A 555 -5.98 14.05 4.55
CA THR A 555 -4.69 13.48 4.96
C THR A 555 -4.26 12.44 3.94
N THR A 556 -3.06 12.62 3.36
CA THR A 556 -2.53 11.74 2.32
C THR A 556 -1.34 10.93 2.84
N VAL A 557 -1.29 9.65 2.49
CA VAL A 557 -0.19 8.73 2.79
C VAL A 557 0.34 8.15 1.49
N ALA A 558 1.63 8.34 1.23
CA ALA A 558 2.28 7.84 0.03
C ALA A 558 2.69 6.37 0.16
N GLY A 559 2.70 5.63 -0.95
CA GLY A 559 3.11 4.23 -1.01
C GLY A 559 2.13 3.27 -0.35
N VAL A 560 0.83 3.60 -0.30
CA VAL A 560 -0.20 2.82 0.40
C VAL A 560 -1.38 2.54 -0.52
N SER A 561 -1.85 1.29 -0.49
CA SER A 561 -3.13 0.86 -1.06
C SER A 561 -3.71 -0.26 -0.19
N GLY A 562 -5.02 -0.28 0.08
CA GLY A 562 -5.55 -1.32 0.97
C GLY A 562 -7.04 -1.21 1.30
N SER A 563 -7.47 -2.05 2.24
CA SER A 563 -8.84 -2.11 2.73
C SER A 563 -9.04 -1.18 3.93
N VAL A 564 -10.24 -0.67 4.07
CA VAL A 564 -10.61 0.30 5.13
C VAL A 564 -11.49 -0.38 6.19
N TYR A 565 -11.24 -0.05 7.45
CA TYR A 565 -12.10 -0.34 8.59
C TYR A 565 -12.24 0.93 9.43
N ALA A 566 -13.42 1.23 9.93
CA ALA A 566 -13.63 2.36 10.84
C ALA A 566 -14.33 1.92 12.13
N SER A 567 -13.85 2.45 13.24
CA SER A 567 -14.56 2.51 14.52
C SER A 567 -15.18 3.91 14.72
N ALA A 568 -15.82 4.15 15.83
CA ALA A 568 -16.34 5.49 16.17
C ALA A 568 -15.21 6.54 16.34
N SER A 569 -14.02 6.11 16.73
CA SER A 569 -12.88 7.00 17.07
C SER A 569 -11.76 6.98 16.05
N ASN A 570 -11.60 5.90 15.29
CA ASN A 570 -10.46 5.70 14.40
C ASN A 570 -10.86 5.09 13.05
N LEU A 571 -10.14 5.50 12.01
CA LEU A 571 -10.17 4.83 10.71
C LEU A 571 -8.84 4.10 10.52
N TYR A 572 -8.92 2.87 10.07
CA TYR A 572 -7.76 2.02 9.81
C TYR A 572 -7.69 1.66 8.33
N VAL A 573 -6.51 1.79 7.76
CA VAL A 573 -6.21 1.28 6.42
C VAL A 573 -5.23 0.14 6.55
N SER A 574 -5.58 -1.03 6.01
CA SER A 574 -4.72 -2.21 6.00
C SER A 574 -4.18 -2.47 4.59
N ALA A 575 -2.87 -2.36 4.43
CA ALA A 575 -2.17 -2.47 3.15
C ALA A 575 -1.29 -3.73 3.14
N THR A 576 -1.49 -4.60 2.16
CA THR A 576 -0.68 -5.82 2.03
C THR A 576 0.64 -5.51 1.31
N HIS A 577 1.74 -5.85 1.95
CA HIS A 577 3.06 -5.85 1.34
C HIS A 577 3.45 -7.30 0.96
N TRP A 578 3.56 -7.56 -0.33
CA TRP A 578 3.99 -8.85 -0.85
C TRP A 578 5.51 -8.94 -0.81
N GLY A 579 6.05 -9.80 0.05
CA GLY A 579 7.47 -10.08 0.09
C GLY A 579 7.99 -10.61 -1.26
N ASN A 580 9.28 -10.47 -1.49
CA ASN A 580 9.93 -10.85 -2.74
C ASN A 580 10.01 -12.39 -2.84
N TRP A 581 9.04 -13.03 -3.48
CA TRP A 581 8.92 -14.50 -3.57
C TRP A 581 10.10 -15.19 -4.28
N TRP A 582 10.97 -14.42 -4.94
CA TRP A 582 12.24 -14.89 -5.51
C TRP A 582 13.38 -14.91 -4.50
N ASP A 583 13.26 -14.23 -3.37
CA ASP A 583 14.28 -14.20 -2.32
C ASP A 583 13.88 -15.13 -1.17
N SER A 584 14.58 -16.25 -1.06
CA SER A 584 14.35 -17.23 0.02
C SER A 584 14.68 -16.71 1.42
N SER A 585 15.29 -15.53 1.54
CA SER A 585 15.58 -14.83 2.79
C SER A 585 14.50 -13.82 3.20
N ASP A 586 13.55 -13.48 2.31
CA ASP A 586 12.45 -12.58 2.63
C ASP A 586 11.38 -13.32 3.46
N SER A 587 11.08 -12.77 4.63
CA SER A 587 10.26 -13.40 5.66
C SER A 587 8.76 -13.46 5.36
N GLY A 588 8.35 -13.12 4.14
CA GLY A 588 6.98 -13.32 3.68
C GLY A 588 6.11 -12.07 3.69
N THR A 589 4.86 -12.28 3.31
CA THR A 589 3.83 -11.24 3.21
C THR A 589 3.49 -10.64 4.57
N THR A 590 3.37 -9.32 4.63
CA THR A 590 2.94 -8.57 5.81
C THR A 590 1.78 -7.65 5.46
N THR A 591 0.91 -7.37 6.44
CA THR A 591 -0.10 -6.31 6.34
C THR A 591 0.35 -5.14 7.19
N ASN A 592 0.60 -4.01 6.56
CA ASN A 592 0.80 -2.72 7.22
C ASN A 592 -0.54 -2.11 7.57
N ILE A 593 -0.64 -1.47 8.73
CA ILE A 593 -1.87 -0.88 9.24
C ILE A 593 -1.59 0.56 9.60
N TYR A 594 -2.45 1.45 9.13
CA TYR A 594 -2.38 2.89 9.34
C TYR A 594 -3.63 3.33 10.10
N GLN A 595 -3.45 4.03 11.23
CA GLN A 595 -4.53 4.51 12.09
C GLN A 595 -4.67 6.03 11.96
N PHE A 596 -5.86 6.47 11.60
CA PHE A 596 -6.25 7.88 11.54
C PHE A 596 -7.22 8.18 12.68
N ASN A 597 -7.03 9.30 13.37
CA ASN A 597 -7.93 9.73 14.43
C ASN A 597 -9.14 10.47 13.83
N LEU A 598 -10.33 10.00 14.14
CA LEU A 598 -11.59 10.58 13.68
C LEU A 598 -12.20 11.60 14.66
N GLU A 599 -11.70 11.67 15.90
CA GLU A 599 -12.10 12.70 16.88
C GLU A 599 -11.48 14.07 16.55
N ASP A 600 -10.39 14.09 15.77
CA ASP A 600 -9.78 15.32 15.27
C ASP A 600 -10.37 15.70 13.92
N ALA A 601 -10.70 16.98 13.72
CA ALA A 601 -11.28 17.48 12.48
C ALA A 601 -10.35 17.27 11.28
N ASP A 602 -9.04 17.35 11.50
CA ASP A 602 -8.00 17.21 10.46
C ASP A 602 -7.71 15.74 10.06
N VAL A 603 -8.34 14.76 10.73
CA VAL A 603 -8.16 13.32 10.47
C VAL A 603 -6.68 12.91 10.39
N PRO A 604 -5.83 13.25 11.36
CA PRO A 604 -4.41 12.99 11.28
C PRO A 604 -4.07 11.51 11.36
N LEU A 605 -3.01 11.08 10.69
CA LEU A 605 -2.40 9.78 10.92
C LEU A 605 -1.73 9.76 12.29
N THR A 606 -2.20 8.90 13.19
CA THR A 606 -1.76 8.88 14.61
C THR A 606 -0.87 7.70 14.95
N ALA A 607 -1.00 6.57 14.26
CA ALA A 607 -0.15 5.42 14.50
C ALA A 607 -0.06 4.51 13.27
N MET A 608 0.99 3.71 13.20
CA MET A 608 1.16 2.68 12.20
C MET A 608 1.82 1.42 12.79
N GLY A 609 1.57 0.28 12.17
CA GLY A 609 2.17 -0.99 12.59
C GLY A 609 2.07 -2.03 11.49
N ALA A 610 2.54 -3.24 11.76
CA ALA A 610 2.44 -4.35 10.82
C ALA A 610 2.19 -5.67 11.53
N VAL A 611 1.48 -6.56 10.84
CA VAL A 611 1.28 -7.94 11.26
C VAL A 611 1.65 -8.89 10.13
N PRO A 612 2.12 -10.11 10.40
CA PRO A 612 2.39 -11.13 9.40
C PRO A 612 1.12 -11.58 8.68
N GLY A 613 1.19 -11.78 7.36
CA GLY A 613 0.09 -12.32 6.54
C GLY A 613 -0.79 -11.26 5.89
N VAL A 614 -1.88 -11.72 5.30
CA VAL A 614 -2.86 -10.92 4.55
C VAL A 614 -4.19 -10.92 5.30
N THR A 615 -4.83 -9.77 5.42
CA THR A 615 -6.22 -9.65 5.87
C THR A 615 -7.18 -10.12 4.77
N LEU A 616 -8.28 -10.77 5.12
CA LEU A 616 -9.28 -11.21 4.15
C LEU A 616 -10.09 -10.02 3.61
N ASN A 617 -10.60 -9.21 4.53
CA ASN A 617 -11.44 -8.04 4.27
C ASN A 617 -11.52 -7.20 5.55
N GLN A 618 -12.38 -6.20 5.60
CA GLN A 618 -12.55 -5.32 6.76
C GLN A 618 -12.93 -6.05 8.06
N PHE A 619 -13.65 -7.19 8.00
CA PHE A 619 -13.97 -8.00 9.18
C PHE A 619 -12.76 -8.64 9.84
N SER A 620 -11.63 -8.64 9.13
CA SER A 620 -10.36 -9.04 9.68
C SER A 620 -9.81 -8.03 10.69
N LEU A 621 -10.39 -6.83 10.77
CA LEU A 621 -10.04 -5.77 11.70
C LEU A 621 -11.23 -5.46 12.62
N ASP A 622 -10.92 -5.11 13.86
CA ASP A 622 -11.90 -4.69 14.85
C ASP A 622 -11.21 -3.93 15.98
N GLU A 623 -11.79 -2.83 16.42
CA GLU A 623 -11.33 -2.09 17.58
C GLU A 623 -12.20 -2.43 18.78
N SER A 624 -11.57 -2.87 19.87
CA SER A 624 -12.26 -3.16 21.12
C SER A 624 -12.63 -1.88 21.87
N ASP A 625 -13.57 -2.00 22.82
CA ASP A 625 -14.05 -0.87 23.65
C ASP A 625 -12.93 -0.14 24.43
N ASP A 626 -11.80 -0.80 24.66
CA ASP A 626 -10.60 -0.24 25.29
C ASP A 626 -9.55 0.29 24.27
N GLY A 627 -9.92 0.44 23.01
CA GLY A 627 -9.12 1.04 21.94
C GLY A 627 -7.98 0.17 21.43
N LEU A 628 -8.06 -1.15 21.60
CA LEU A 628 -7.08 -2.09 21.07
C LEU A 628 -7.54 -2.64 19.72
N LEU A 629 -6.67 -2.59 18.73
CA LEU A 629 -6.97 -3.15 17.42
C LEU A 629 -6.73 -4.66 17.41
N ARG A 630 -7.70 -5.41 16.92
CA ARG A 630 -7.66 -6.86 16.68
C ARG A 630 -7.57 -7.13 15.20
N VAL A 631 -6.63 -7.97 14.79
CA VAL A 631 -6.37 -8.23 13.36
C VAL A 631 -6.23 -9.73 13.12
N ALA A 632 -6.99 -10.25 12.16
CA ALA A 632 -6.90 -11.63 11.71
C ALA A 632 -6.24 -11.72 10.33
N THR A 633 -5.25 -12.58 10.19
CA THR A 633 -4.51 -12.74 8.91
C THR A 633 -4.26 -14.18 8.55
N THR A 634 -4.03 -14.42 7.26
CA THR A 634 -3.47 -15.67 6.73
C THR A 634 -2.07 -15.42 6.18
N SER A 635 -1.08 -16.18 6.64
CA SER A 635 0.29 -16.16 6.15
C SER A 635 0.59 -17.38 5.30
N GLY A 636 1.37 -17.24 4.23
CA GLY A 636 1.74 -18.34 3.33
C GLY A 636 0.63 -18.75 2.37
N PHE A 637 0.92 -19.75 1.53
CA PHE A 637 0.02 -20.27 0.48
C PHE A 637 -0.05 -21.79 0.46
N GLY A 638 -1.19 -22.32 0.08
CA GLY A 638 -1.41 -23.77 -0.06
C GLY A 638 -1.10 -24.50 1.24
N ASP A 639 -0.33 -25.58 1.20
CA ASP A 639 0.01 -26.41 2.37
C ASP A 639 0.84 -25.68 3.44
N ARG A 640 1.36 -24.47 3.15
CA ARG A 640 2.09 -23.62 4.08
C ARG A 640 1.23 -22.50 4.67
N ALA A 641 -0.03 -22.40 4.28
CA ALA A 641 -0.94 -21.40 4.83
C ALA A 641 -1.07 -21.62 6.34
N SER A 642 -1.15 -20.54 7.07
CA SER A 642 -1.36 -20.54 8.51
C SER A 642 -2.03 -19.24 8.94
N SER A 643 -3.08 -19.35 9.71
CA SER A 643 -3.86 -18.19 10.15
C SER A 643 -3.54 -17.79 11.58
N GLY A 644 -3.76 -16.51 11.91
CA GLY A 644 -3.52 -15.98 13.25
C GLY A 644 -4.36 -14.76 13.56
N ILE A 645 -4.48 -14.47 14.85
CA ILE A 645 -5.05 -13.21 15.36
C ILE A 645 -3.97 -12.49 16.17
N TYR A 646 -3.90 -11.19 15.96
CA TYR A 646 -2.99 -10.27 16.63
C TYR A 646 -3.80 -9.21 17.36
N THR A 647 -3.36 -8.80 18.53
CA THR A 647 -3.89 -7.67 19.27
C THR A 647 -2.82 -6.58 19.34
N LEU A 648 -3.17 -5.37 18.92
CA LEU A 648 -2.25 -4.24 18.82
C LEU A 648 -2.71 -3.10 19.73
N ALA A 649 -1.75 -2.41 20.33
CA ALA A 649 -1.96 -1.18 21.09
C ALA A 649 -1.25 -0.01 20.43
N ALA A 650 -1.91 1.14 20.33
CA ALA A 650 -1.31 2.37 19.85
C ALA A 650 -0.46 3.00 20.97
N SER A 651 0.80 3.30 20.68
CA SER A 651 1.70 3.98 21.62
C SER A 651 2.77 4.76 20.86
N ALA A 652 2.89 6.03 21.13
CA ALA A 652 3.92 6.91 20.58
C ALA A 652 4.05 6.84 19.03
N GLY A 653 2.92 6.82 18.33
CA GLY A 653 2.89 6.76 16.85
C GLY A 653 3.03 5.35 16.26
N ASN A 654 3.08 4.31 17.10
CA ASN A 654 3.21 2.93 16.65
C ASN A 654 2.02 2.09 17.11
N LEU A 655 1.54 1.20 16.25
CA LEU A 655 0.66 0.08 16.57
C LEU A 655 1.53 -1.13 16.91
N GLN A 656 1.68 -1.42 18.19
CA GLN A 656 2.53 -2.51 18.65
C GLN A 656 1.70 -3.76 18.94
N THR A 657 2.10 -4.90 18.42
CA THR A 657 1.50 -6.19 18.79
C THR A 657 1.81 -6.50 20.26
N ILE A 658 0.76 -6.53 21.10
CA ILE A 658 0.84 -6.85 22.53
C ILE A 658 0.51 -8.32 22.82
N GLY A 659 -0.16 -8.99 21.91
CA GLY A 659 -0.51 -10.41 22.00
C GLY A 659 -0.86 -11.03 20.66
N SER A 660 -0.72 -12.34 20.56
CA SER A 660 -1.12 -13.07 19.35
C SER A 660 -1.45 -14.53 19.64
N VAL A 661 -2.30 -15.12 18.80
CA VAL A 661 -2.48 -16.55 18.66
C VAL A 661 -2.33 -16.91 17.18
N THR A 662 -1.39 -17.77 16.87
CA THR A 662 -1.00 -18.15 15.50
C THR A 662 -1.03 -19.65 15.30
N GLY A 663 -0.89 -20.13 14.08
CA GLY A 663 -0.92 -21.56 13.75
C GLY A 663 -2.33 -22.14 13.74
N LEU A 664 -3.36 -21.31 13.50
CA LEU A 664 -4.72 -21.78 13.32
C LEU A 664 -4.82 -22.53 11.98
N ALA A 665 -5.41 -23.72 12.01
CA ALA A 665 -5.68 -24.55 10.83
C ALA A 665 -4.52 -24.59 9.80
N PRO A 666 -3.37 -25.24 10.08
CA PRO A 666 -2.25 -25.31 9.16
C PRO A 666 -2.65 -25.87 7.79
N GLY A 667 -2.32 -25.18 6.71
CA GLY A 667 -2.69 -25.53 5.35
C GLY A 667 -4.05 -24.99 4.89
N GLU A 668 -4.71 -24.18 5.72
CA GLU A 668 -6.01 -23.57 5.44
C GLU A 668 -5.94 -22.03 5.48
N GLN A 669 -6.83 -21.38 4.74
CA GLN A 669 -6.97 -19.93 4.72
C GLN A 669 -8.24 -19.50 5.47
N ILE A 670 -8.25 -18.28 5.97
CA ILE A 670 -9.45 -17.67 6.55
C ILE A 670 -10.47 -17.41 5.45
N TYR A 671 -11.72 -17.80 5.69
CA TYR A 671 -12.87 -17.56 4.82
C TYR A 671 -13.87 -16.58 5.45
N SER A 672 -13.94 -16.53 6.77
CA SER A 672 -14.69 -15.49 7.47
C SER A 672 -14.12 -15.27 8.87
N VAL A 673 -14.25 -14.01 9.32
CA VAL A 673 -13.86 -13.57 10.67
C VAL A 673 -15.02 -12.76 11.24
N ARG A 674 -15.21 -12.87 12.55
CA ARG A 674 -16.10 -12.00 13.30
C ARG A 674 -15.57 -11.78 14.72
N PHE A 675 -15.47 -10.52 15.12
CA PHE A 675 -15.19 -10.15 16.49
C PHE A 675 -16.48 -9.70 17.19
N ILE A 676 -16.74 -10.14 18.39
CA ILE A 676 -17.92 -9.79 19.20
C ILE A 676 -17.51 -9.72 20.66
N GLY A 677 -17.53 -8.54 21.29
CA GLY A 677 -17.03 -8.35 22.64
C GLY A 677 -15.62 -8.94 22.78
N ASP A 678 -15.40 -9.76 23.80
CA ASP A 678 -14.09 -10.40 24.07
C ASP A 678 -13.89 -11.71 23.30
N ARG A 679 -14.54 -11.89 22.14
CA ARG A 679 -14.45 -13.13 21.35
C ARG A 679 -14.10 -12.83 19.89
N GLY A 680 -13.23 -13.70 19.35
CA GLY A 680 -13.01 -13.82 17.91
C GLY A 680 -13.56 -15.14 17.40
N TYR A 681 -14.24 -15.10 16.27
CA TYR A 681 -14.75 -16.26 15.54
C TYR A 681 -14.09 -16.31 14.18
N VAL A 682 -13.40 -17.41 13.86
CA VAL A 682 -12.66 -17.57 12.61
C VAL A 682 -13.08 -18.87 11.95
N SER A 683 -13.56 -18.78 10.74
CA SER A 683 -13.81 -19.93 9.86
C SER A 683 -12.67 -20.05 8.86
N THR A 684 -12.08 -21.22 8.76
CA THR A 684 -11.05 -21.56 7.77
C THR A 684 -11.57 -22.68 6.89
N PHE A 685 -11.04 -22.87 5.70
CA PHE A 685 -11.49 -23.93 4.81
C PHE A 685 -10.39 -24.47 3.92
N ARG A 686 -10.40 -25.81 3.77
CA ARG A 686 -9.74 -26.56 2.70
C ARG A 686 -10.61 -27.73 2.21
N GLN A 687 -11.18 -28.53 3.11
CA GLN A 687 -12.09 -29.64 2.83
C GLN A 687 -13.17 -29.79 3.92
N VAL A 688 -12.89 -29.41 5.14
CA VAL A 688 -13.79 -29.39 6.30
C VAL A 688 -13.58 -28.06 6.98
N ASP A 689 -14.64 -27.37 7.36
CA ASP A 689 -14.62 -26.03 7.94
C ASP A 689 -14.51 -26.09 9.48
N PRO A 690 -13.36 -25.82 10.09
CA PRO A 690 -13.30 -25.54 11.51
C PRO A 690 -13.71 -24.11 11.81
N LEU A 691 -14.75 -23.95 12.63
CA LEU A 691 -15.04 -22.68 13.30
C LEU A 691 -14.24 -22.63 14.60
N PHE A 692 -13.28 -21.74 14.69
CA PHE A 692 -12.51 -21.48 15.92
C PHE A 692 -13.20 -20.40 16.75
N VAL A 693 -13.23 -20.61 18.08
CA VAL A 693 -13.61 -19.59 19.06
C VAL A 693 -12.35 -19.18 19.82
N ILE A 694 -12.03 -17.92 19.76
CA ILE A 694 -10.83 -17.32 20.36
C ILE A 694 -11.24 -16.43 21.52
N ASP A 695 -10.60 -16.61 22.68
CA ASP A 695 -10.74 -15.77 23.86
C ASP A 695 -9.76 -14.60 23.79
N LEU A 696 -10.29 -13.38 23.77
CA LEU A 696 -9.59 -12.11 23.67
C LEU A 696 -9.68 -11.28 24.95
N ALA A 697 -10.36 -11.78 26.01
CA ALA A 697 -10.51 -11.08 27.27
C ALA A 697 -9.17 -10.69 27.93
N ASN A 698 -8.09 -11.40 27.61
CA ASN A 698 -6.73 -10.96 27.91
C ASN A 698 -6.00 -10.65 26.61
N PRO A 699 -5.94 -9.40 26.17
CA PRO A 699 -5.39 -9.03 24.87
C PRO A 699 -3.90 -9.36 24.71
N ALA A 700 -3.15 -9.46 25.83
CA ALA A 700 -1.74 -9.89 25.78
C ALA A 700 -1.57 -11.41 25.63
N LYS A 701 -2.65 -12.20 25.76
CA LYS A 701 -2.61 -13.67 25.69
C LYS A 701 -3.86 -14.23 25.02
N PRO A 702 -4.16 -13.87 23.79
CA PRO A 702 -5.26 -14.47 23.05
C PRO A 702 -5.06 -15.98 22.93
N ARG A 703 -6.16 -16.75 22.95
CA ARG A 703 -6.08 -18.21 22.91
C ARG A 703 -7.31 -18.85 22.29
N VAL A 704 -7.14 -19.95 21.60
CA VAL A 704 -8.24 -20.79 21.14
C VAL A 704 -8.89 -21.45 22.35
N VAL A 705 -10.21 -21.29 22.51
CA VAL A 705 -10.99 -21.92 23.59
C VAL A 705 -11.96 -22.98 23.07
N GLY A 706 -12.28 -22.98 21.79
CA GLY A 706 -13.14 -23.99 21.17
C GLY A 706 -12.87 -24.12 19.68
N GLU A 707 -13.23 -25.29 19.16
CA GLU A 707 -13.14 -25.64 17.74
C GLU A 707 -14.36 -26.49 17.39
N LEU A 708 -15.01 -26.19 16.26
CA LEU A 708 -16.12 -26.96 15.72
C LEU A 708 -15.82 -27.32 14.27
N LYS A 709 -15.74 -28.61 13.94
CA LYS A 709 -15.54 -29.10 12.58
C LYS A 709 -16.88 -29.52 11.98
N VAL A 710 -17.28 -28.90 10.90
CA VAL A 710 -18.53 -29.18 10.18
C VAL A 710 -18.27 -29.25 8.68
N PRO A 711 -19.03 -30.10 7.91
CA PRO A 711 -18.99 -30.02 6.46
C PRO A 711 -19.55 -28.69 5.94
N GLY A 712 -18.96 -28.17 4.86
CA GLY A 712 -19.31 -26.89 4.29
C GLY A 712 -18.39 -25.77 4.76
N PHE A 713 -18.60 -24.57 4.28
CA PHE A 713 -17.87 -23.38 4.73
C PHE A 713 -18.77 -22.15 4.79
N SER A 714 -18.47 -21.28 5.75
CA SER A 714 -19.14 -19.98 5.91
C SER A 714 -18.26 -18.86 5.34
N SER A 715 -18.75 -18.19 4.30
CA SER A 715 -18.08 -17.00 3.74
C SER A 715 -18.37 -15.75 4.55
N TYR A 716 -19.48 -15.73 5.30
CA TYR A 716 -19.90 -14.66 6.16
C TYR A 716 -20.48 -15.16 7.47
N LEU A 717 -20.15 -14.48 8.58
CA LEU A 717 -20.67 -14.74 9.92
C LEU A 717 -21.41 -13.51 10.44
N HIS A 718 -22.67 -13.68 10.82
CA HIS A 718 -23.53 -12.62 11.36
C HIS A 718 -24.00 -12.96 12.79
N PRO A 719 -23.92 -12.06 13.78
CA PRO A 719 -24.47 -12.29 15.10
C PRO A 719 -26.00 -12.24 15.08
N LEU A 720 -26.65 -13.34 15.50
CA LEU A 720 -28.10 -13.36 15.70
C LEU A 720 -28.48 -12.84 17.09
N ASP A 721 -27.70 -13.19 18.09
CA ASP A 721 -27.79 -12.76 19.47
C ASP A 721 -26.45 -12.95 20.18
N ALA A 722 -26.39 -12.72 21.50
CA ALA A 722 -25.15 -12.84 22.30
C ALA A 722 -24.51 -14.27 22.29
N THR A 723 -25.24 -15.29 21.87
CA THR A 723 -24.84 -16.70 21.96
C THR A 723 -24.98 -17.47 20.64
N HIS A 724 -25.49 -16.84 19.59
CA HIS A 724 -25.70 -17.49 18.31
C HIS A 724 -25.18 -16.66 17.14
N LEU A 725 -24.54 -17.37 16.19
CA LEU A 725 -24.09 -16.83 14.92
C LEU A 725 -24.85 -17.47 13.76
N LEU A 726 -25.17 -16.67 12.75
CA LEU A 726 -25.58 -17.14 11.44
C LEU A 726 -24.35 -17.25 10.56
N GLY A 727 -24.10 -18.43 9.99
CA GLY A 727 -23.13 -18.60 8.90
C GLY A 727 -23.85 -18.69 7.57
N ILE A 728 -23.38 -17.91 6.61
CA ILE A 728 -23.83 -17.95 5.20
C ILE A 728 -22.67 -18.46 4.36
N GLY A 729 -22.90 -19.54 3.60
CA GLY A 729 -21.83 -20.15 2.85
C GLY A 729 -22.32 -21.26 1.90
N ARG A 730 -21.51 -22.32 1.79
CA ARG A 730 -21.77 -23.43 0.88
C ARG A 730 -21.82 -24.75 1.62
N ASP A 731 -22.75 -25.61 1.23
CA ASP A 731 -22.73 -27.00 1.59
C ASP A 731 -21.64 -27.74 0.79
N VAL A 732 -20.94 -28.66 1.44
CA VAL A 732 -19.90 -29.49 0.81
C VAL A 732 -20.17 -30.94 1.13
N ASP A 733 -20.17 -31.77 0.11
CA ASP A 733 -20.27 -33.20 0.24
C ASP A 733 -19.06 -33.77 1.00
N PRO A 734 -19.24 -34.34 2.19
CA PRO A 734 -18.12 -34.76 3.03
C PRO A 734 -17.31 -35.93 2.44
N ASP A 735 -17.89 -36.72 1.54
CA ASP A 735 -17.26 -37.91 0.95
C ASP A 735 -16.44 -37.54 -0.31
N THR A 736 -16.95 -36.59 -1.09
CA THR A 736 -16.38 -36.23 -2.40
C THR A 736 -15.66 -34.86 -2.39
N GLY A 737 -15.87 -34.01 -1.37
CA GLY A 737 -15.38 -32.65 -1.32
C GLY A 737 -16.07 -31.72 -2.33
N ARG A 738 -17.14 -32.12 -2.95
CA ARG A 738 -17.84 -31.34 -3.98
C ARG A 738 -18.71 -30.30 -3.33
N VAL A 739 -18.56 -29.04 -3.79
CA VAL A 739 -19.41 -27.92 -3.37
C VAL A 739 -20.83 -28.13 -3.92
N ARG A 740 -21.80 -27.98 -3.03
CA ARG A 740 -23.23 -28.03 -3.28
C ARG A 740 -23.83 -26.62 -3.20
N GLY A 741 -25.14 -26.51 -3.00
CA GLY A 741 -25.87 -25.25 -2.96
C GLY A 741 -25.51 -24.32 -1.81
N LEU A 742 -26.16 -23.15 -1.82
CA LEU A 742 -26.12 -22.17 -0.75
C LEU A 742 -26.63 -22.79 0.56
N GLN A 743 -25.93 -22.54 1.67
CA GLN A 743 -26.27 -23.03 3.00
C GLN A 743 -26.30 -21.91 4.04
N LEU A 744 -27.33 -21.93 4.89
CA LEU A 744 -27.41 -21.18 6.13
C LEU A 744 -27.14 -22.13 7.30
N SER A 745 -26.38 -21.69 8.30
CA SER A 745 -26.07 -22.44 9.50
C SER A 745 -26.27 -21.57 10.75
N ILE A 746 -26.89 -22.10 11.79
CA ILE A 746 -26.89 -21.46 13.11
C ILE A 746 -25.86 -22.15 13.98
N PHE A 747 -24.93 -21.36 14.52
CA PHE A 747 -23.90 -21.83 15.45
C PHE A 747 -24.26 -21.36 16.87
N ASP A 748 -24.46 -22.29 17.80
CA ASP A 748 -24.53 -22.02 19.24
C ASP A 748 -23.10 -21.91 19.80
N VAL A 749 -22.72 -20.70 20.16
CA VAL A 749 -21.41 -20.34 20.76
C VAL A 749 -21.54 -19.93 22.23
N GLY A 750 -22.70 -20.14 22.85
CA GLY A 750 -22.97 -19.84 24.25
C GLY A 750 -22.03 -20.57 25.21
N ASN A 751 -21.55 -21.78 24.85
CA ASN A 751 -20.42 -22.40 25.48
C ASN A 751 -19.18 -22.33 24.57
N PRO A 752 -18.30 -21.36 24.73
CA PRO A 752 -17.15 -21.15 23.87
C PRO A 752 -16.20 -22.36 23.74
N ALA A 753 -16.12 -23.20 24.77
CA ALA A 753 -15.28 -24.41 24.76
C ALA A 753 -15.91 -25.58 24.01
N ASN A 754 -17.17 -25.50 23.65
CA ASN A 754 -17.88 -26.57 22.94
C ASN A 754 -18.96 -25.97 22.00
N PRO A 755 -18.55 -25.18 20.98
CA PRO A 755 -19.47 -24.62 20.01
C PRO A 755 -20.17 -25.74 19.23
N LYS A 756 -21.40 -25.46 18.74
CA LYS A 756 -22.22 -26.43 18.01
C LYS A 756 -22.91 -25.78 16.83
N ARG A 757 -23.12 -26.51 15.77
CA ARG A 757 -24.05 -26.15 14.72
C ARG A 757 -25.44 -26.69 15.11
N SER A 758 -26.34 -25.77 15.51
CA SER A 758 -27.66 -26.12 16.03
C SER A 758 -28.68 -26.38 14.93
N ALA A 759 -28.59 -25.67 13.80
CA ALA A 759 -29.51 -25.82 12.69
C ALA A 759 -28.81 -25.51 11.34
N THR A 760 -29.39 -26.03 10.25
CA THR A 760 -28.97 -25.74 8.88
C THR A 760 -30.17 -25.66 7.94
N TYR A 761 -30.05 -24.81 6.93
CA TYR A 761 -30.96 -24.77 5.80
C TYR A 761 -30.14 -24.74 4.52
N THR A 762 -30.36 -25.69 3.62
CA THR A 762 -29.65 -25.79 2.34
C THR A 762 -30.63 -25.55 1.20
N PHE A 763 -30.30 -24.61 0.34
CA PHE A 763 -31.06 -24.35 -0.87
C PHE A 763 -30.81 -25.47 -1.90
N ALA A 764 -31.87 -25.84 -2.65
CA ALA A 764 -31.75 -26.86 -3.67
C ALA A 764 -30.84 -26.43 -4.82
N GLY A 765 -30.12 -27.38 -5.41
CA GLY A 765 -29.23 -27.20 -6.55
C GLY A 765 -27.84 -27.74 -6.30
N ASP A 766 -27.11 -28.04 -7.36
CA ASP A 766 -25.73 -28.53 -7.33
C ASP A 766 -24.75 -27.36 -7.68
N GLY A 767 -23.66 -27.27 -6.92
CA GLY A 767 -22.59 -26.31 -7.21
C GLY A 767 -23.02 -24.84 -7.12
N TRP A 768 -23.03 -24.15 -8.24
CA TRP A 768 -23.34 -22.70 -8.34
C TRP A 768 -24.81 -22.42 -8.72
N GLU A 769 -25.68 -23.40 -8.77
CA GLU A 769 -27.09 -23.23 -9.13
C GLU A 769 -27.91 -22.47 -8.10
N SER A 770 -27.42 -22.27 -6.88
CA SER A 770 -27.98 -21.36 -5.88
C SER A 770 -26.91 -20.45 -5.30
N TRP A 771 -27.17 -19.14 -5.28
CA TRP A 771 -26.25 -18.17 -4.70
C TRP A 771 -26.98 -16.96 -4.11
N SER A 772 -26.28 -16.19 -3.28
CA SER A 772 -26.77 -14.96 -2.68
C SER A 772 -25.70 -13.89 -2.73
N ALA A 773 -26.09 -12.67 -2.96
CA ALA A 773 -25.23 -11.49 -2.83
C ALA A 773 -24.61 -11.41 -1.41
N ALA A 774 -25.31 -11.88 -0.38
CA ALA A 774 -24.81 -11.89 1.00
C ALA A 774 -23.56 -12.78 1.25
N LEU A 775 -23.07 -13.51 0.25
CA LEU A 775 -21.80 -14.21 0.33
C LEU A 775 -20.58 -13.27 0.27
N TRP A 776 -20.75 -12.10 -0.34
CA TRP A 776 -19.69 -11.09 -0.53
C TRP A 776 -20.13 -9.66 -0.20
N ASP A 777 -21.44 -9.37 -0.20
CA ASP A 777 -22.04 -8.10 0.18
C ASP A 777 -23.06 -8.34 1.31
N HIS A 778 -22.69 -8.02 2.50
CA HIS A 778 -23.49 -8.25 3.69
C HIS A 778 -24.66 -7.29 3.82
N HIS A 779 -24.65 -6.10 3.19
CA HIS A 779 -25.83 -5.22 3.15
C HIS A 779 -27.01 -5.89 2.47
N ALA A 780 -26.75 -6.92 1.66
CA ALA A 780 -27.79 -7.75 1.07
C ALA A 780 -28.56 -8.59 2.10
N LEU A 781 -27.98 -8.85 3.28
CA LEU A 781 -28.61 -9.55 4.38
C LEU A 781 -29.38 -8.57 5.28
N SER A 782 -30.62 -8.86 5.60
CA SER A 782 -31.37 -8.14 6.64
C SER A 782 -31.79 -9.07 7.77
N TRP A 783 -31.34 -8.74 8.99
CA TRP A 783 -31.73 -9.43 10.21
C TRP A 783 -32.57 -8.51 11.10
N PHE A 784 -33.84 -8.82 11.24
CA PHE A 784 -34.79 -8.07 12.09
C PHE A 784 -34.92 -8.80 13.44
N ALA A 785 -33.98 -8.52 14.33
CA ALA A 785 -33.80 -9.26 15.58
C ALA A 785 -35.03 -9.30 16.47
N GLN A 786 -35.76 -8.17 16.60
CA GLN A 786 -36.97 -8.10 17.42
C GLN A 786 -38.10 -8.98 16.90
N GLN A 787 -38.16 -9.13 15.58
CA GLN A 787 -39.16 -9.95 14.90
C GLN A 787 -38.67 -11.40 14.70
N GLY A 788 -37.38 -11.64 14.86
CA GLY A 788 -36.73 -12.91 14.55
C GLY A 788 -36.87 -13.30 13.07
N ILE A 789 -36.80 -12.30 12.19
CA ILE A 789 -36.97 -12.49 10.75
C ILE A 789 -35.65 -12.18 10.03
N LEU A 790 -35.26 -13.11 9.15
CA LEU A 790 -34.15 -13.01 8.26
C LEU A 790 -34.67 -12.87 6.83
N ALA A 791 -34.22 -11.87 6.11
CA ALA A 791 -34.47 -11.70 4.69
C ALA A 791 -33.15 -11.77 3.90
N LEU A 792 -33.11 -12.63 2.89
CA LEU A 792 -31.92 -12.94 2.13
C LEU A 792 -32.23 -12.96 0.63
N PRO A 793 -31.56 -12.15 -0.20
CA PRO A 793 -31.62 -12.27 -1.65
C PRO A 793 -31.03 -13.61 -2.10
N VAL A 794 -31.78 -14.38 -2.91
CA VAL A 794 -31.34 -15.65 -3.43
C VAL A 794 -31.64 -15.74 -4.92
N GLN A 795 -30.68 -16.19 -5.68
CA GLN A 795 -30.87 -16.59 -7.07
C GLN A 795 -30.74 -18.10 -7.15
N GLN A 796 -31.72 -18.71 -7.84
CA GLN A 796 -31.75 -20.17 -8.06
C GLN A 796 -31.89 -20.49 -9.55
N GLY A 797 -31.10 -21.45 -10.03
CA GLY A 797 -31.05 -21.90 -11.43
C GLY A 797 -29.93 -21.26 -12.24
N ASP A 798 -29.94 -21.50 -13.54
CA ASP A 798 -28.93 -20.99 -14.47
C ASP A 798 -28.98 -19.46 -14.56
N TRP A 799 -27.82 -18.84 -14.74
CA TRP A 799 -27.65 -17.39 -14.90
C TRP A 799 -28.65 -16.72 -15.87
N TRP A 800 -29.14 -17.44 -16.89
CA TRP A 800 -30.04 -16.92 -17.93
C TRP A 800 -31.53 -17.25 -17.72
N GLN A 801 -31.86 -18.20 -16.83
CA GLN A 801 -33.24 -18.71 -16.63
C GLN A 801 -33.58 -18.90 -15.16
N GLY A 802 -32.70 -18.46 -14.24
CA GLY A 802 -32.91 -18.61 -12.80
C GLY A 802 -34.00 -17.65 -12.26
N SER A 803 -34.59 -18.01 -11.12
CA SER A 803 -35.47 -17.12 -10.36
C SER A 803 -34.61 -16.19 -9.48
N ASN A 804 -35.06 -14.93 -9.38
CA ASN A 804 -34.48 -13.93 -8.48
C ASN A 804 -35.52 -13.61 -7.40
N GLY A 805 -35.19 -13.79 -6.15
CA GLY A 805 -36.12 -13.53 -5.07
C GLY A 805 -35.48 -13.12 -3.78
N LEU A 806 -36.25 -12.48 -2.92
CA LEU A 806 -35.95 -12.29 -1.51
C LEU A 806 -36.62 -13.41 -0.73
N VAL A 807 -35.84 -14.33 -0.17
CA VAL A 807 -36.39 -15.40 0.66
C VAL A 807 -36.40 -14.93 2.10
N VAL A 808 -37.58 -15.11 2.76
CA VAL A 808 -37.79 -14.64 4.12
C VAL A 808 -37.96 -15.83 5.07
N PHE A 809 -37.25 -15.81 6.15
CA PHE A 809 -37.26 -16.84 7.17
C PHE A 809 -37.69 -16.29 8.52
N LYS A 810 -38.46 -17.07 9.26
CA LYS A 810 -38.52 -16.99 10.71
C LYS A 810 -37.36 -17.79 11.28
N VAL A 811 -36.54 -17.17 12.12
CA VAL A 811 -35.40 -17.83 12.78
C VAL A 811 -35.72 -18.07 14.25
N ASP A 812 -35.54 -19.30 14.71
CA ASP A 812 -35.65 -19.71 16.11
C ASP A 812 -34.36 -20.43 16.54
N THR A 813 -33.51 -19.70 17.25
CA THR A 813 -32.21 -20.20 17.73
C THR A 813 -32.31 -21.35 18.74
N ASN A 814 -33.50 -21.57 19.34
CA ASN A 814 -33.75 -22.65 20.32
C ASN A 814 -34.34 -23.92 19.68
N SER A 815 -34.64 -23.88 18.39
CA SER A 815 -35.21 -25.01 17.65
C SER A 815 -34.13 -25.74 16.82
N THR A 816 -34.23 -27.07 16.73
CA THR A 816 -33.36 -27.86 15.83
C THR A 816 -33.66 -27.60 14.35
N ASP A 817 -34.87 -27.22 14.03
CA ASP A 817 -35.26 -26.85 12.67
C ASP A 817 -34.72 -25.45 12.29
N GLY A 818 -34.54 -24.58 13.30
CA GLY A 818 -33.88 -23.26 13.23
C GLY A 818 -34.48 -22.25 12.25
N PHE A 819 -34.82 -22.70 11.05
CA PHE A 819 -35.31 -21.87 9.96
C PHE A 819 -36.68 -22.34 9.49
N THR A 820 -37.68 -21.44 9.55
CA THR A 820 -38.98 -21.64 8.92
C THR A 820 -39.09 -20.69 7.73
N ASN A 821 -39.12 -21.22 6.50
CA ASN A 821 -39.30 -20.43 5.30
C ASN A 821 -40.75 -19.87 5.28
N LEU A 822 -40.88 -18.54 5.30
CA LEU A 822 -42.19 -17.83 5.27
C LEU A 822 -42.64 -17.55 3.84
N GLY A 823 -41.76 -17.61 2.86
CA GLY A 823 -42.02 -17.37 1.45
C GLY A 823 -40.90 -16.63 0.73
N GLU A 824 -41.13 -16.42 -0.54
CA GLU A 824 -40.19 -15.74 -1.46
C GLU A 824 -40.90 -14.59 -2.15
N ILE A 825 -40.25 -13.43 -2.21
CA ILE A 825 -40.72 -12.24 -2.95
C ILE A 825 -39.92 -12.26 -4.28
N THR A 826 -40.57 -12.59 -5.37
CA THR A 826 -39.93 -12.69 -6.69
C THR A 826 -39.83 -11.32 -7.37
N HIS A 827 -38.73 -11.09 -8.10
CA HIS A 827 -38.47 -9.90 -8.88
C HIS A 827 -38.09 -10.26 -10.33
N ASP A 828 -38.24 -9.31 -11.24
CA ASP A 828 -37.83 -9.47 -12.66
C ASP A 828 -36.27 -9.49 -12.79
N GLY A 829 -35.54 -8.94 -11.81
CA GLY A 829 -34.07 -8.92 -11.72
C GLY A 829 -33.58 -9.26 -10.32
N PRO A 830 -32.24 -9.34 -10.12
CA PRO A 830 -31.67 -9.66 -8.83
C PRO A 830 -32.12 -8.67 -7.75
N VAL A 831 -32.57 -9.20 -6.62
CA VAL A 831 -32.83 -8.39 -5.43
C VAL A 831 -31.50 -8.00 -4.82
N GLN A 832 -31.35 -6.72 -4.53
CA GLN A 832 -30.10 -6.16 -4.01
C GLN A 832 -30.19 -5.88 -2.51
N ARG A 833 -31.34 -5.33 -2.07
CA ARG A 833 -31.55 -4.90 -0.67
C ARG A 833 -32.94 -5.22 -0.18
N SER A 834 -33.07 -5.27 1.15
CA SER A 834 -34.38 -5.24 1.80
C SER A 834 -34.36 -4.31 3.01
N VAL A 835 -35.47 -3.57 3.20
CA VAL A 835 -35.64 -2.57 4.26
C VAL A 835 -36.95 -2.84 4.95
N ARG A 836 -37.01 -2.67 6.28
CA ARG A 836 -38.24 -2.75 7.06
C ARG A 836 -38.71 -1.35 7.49
N ILE A 837 -39.98 -1.05 7.24
CA ILE A 837 -40.63 0.13 7.84
C ILE A 837 -41.90 -0.35 8.51
N GLY A 838 -42.04 -0.21 9.81
CA GLY A 838 -43.16 -0.73 10.59
C GLY A 838 -43.35 -2.25 10.41
N GLU A 839 -44.54 -2.66 10.01
CA GLU A 839 -44.89 -4.07 9.75
C GLU A 839 -44.66 -4.51 8.28
N PHE A 840 -43.99 -3.69 7.48
CA PHE A 840 -43.77 -3.92 6.05
C PHE A 840 -42.30 -4.19 5.73
N LEU A 841 -42.12 -5.05 4.74
CA LEU A 841 -40.82 -5.40 4.16
C LEU A 841 -40.76 -4.89 2.72
N TYR A 842 -39.83 -4.00 2.46
CA TYR A 842 -39.54 -3.48 1.14
C TYR A 842 -38.38 -4.27 0.54
N SER A 843 -38.57 -4.82 -0.64
CA SER A 843 -37.51 -5.48 -1.41
C SER A 843 -37.16 -4.64 -2.63
N VAL A 844 -35.87 -4.40 -2.83
CA VAL A 844 -35.34 -3.52 -3.88
C VAL A 844 -34.49 -4.31 -4.84
N SER A 845 -34.84 -4.25 -6.12
CA SER A 845 -34.02 -4.71 -7.24
C SER A 845 -33.59 -3.52 -8.10
N SER A 846 -32.73 -3.72 -9.10
CA SER A 846 -32.28 -2.65 -10.00
C SER A 846 -33.42 -1.95 -10.78
N GLY A 847 -34.60 -2.55 -10.88
CA GLY A 847 -35.71 -2.03 -11.68
C GLY A 847 -36.99 -1.75 -10.94
N GLN A 848 -37.13 -2.16 -9.67
CA GLN A 848 -38.39 -2.05 -8.95
C GLN A 848 -38.24 -2.15 -7.42
N VAL A 849 -39.16 -1.53 -6.71
CA VAL A 849 -39.41 -1.72 -5.29
C VAL A 849 -40.74 -2.42 -5.12
N LYS A 850 -40.75 -3.45 -4.28
CA LYS A 850 -42.00 -4.12 -3.85
C LYS A 850 -42.17 -4.02 -2.35
N VAL A 851 -43.38 -3.89 -1.88
CA VAL A 851 -43.68 -3.89 -0.46
C VAL A 851 -44.62 -5.04 -0.12
N HIS A 852 -44.29 -5.77 0.93
CA HIS A 852 -45.00 -6.93 1.43
C HIS A 852 -45.20 -6.82 2.94
N ARG A 853 -46.08 -7.60 3.48
CA ARG A 853 -46.18 -7.72 4.93
C ARG A 853 -45.01 -8.58 5.45
N LEU A 854 -44.38 -8.11 6.52
CA LEU A 854 -43.23 -8.79 7.11
C LEU A 854 -43.55 -10.19 7.64
N ASP A 855 -44.77 -10.35 8.22
CA ASP A 855 -45.27 -11.63 8.74
C ASP A 855 -45.91 -12.55 7.68
N ALA A 856 -46.16 -12.02 6.50
CA ALA A 856 -46.76 -12.74 5.37
C ALA A 856 -46.12 -12.27 4.04
N PRO A 857 -44.85 -12.61 3.78
CA PRO A 857 -44.12 -12.06 2.65
C PRO A 857 -44.65 -12.46 1.26
N THR A 858 -45.57 -13.41 1.21
CA THR A 858 -46.28 -13.76 -0.04
C THR A 858 -47.45 -12.82 -0.37
N VAL A 859 -47.80 -11.88 0.52
CA VAL A 859 -48.87 -10.91 0.34
C VAL A 859 -48.26 -9.57 -0.09
N GLU A 860 -48.29 -9.30 -1.40
CA GLU A 860 -47.85 -8.00 -1.95
C GLU A 860 -48.91 -6.93 -1.56
N VAL A 861 -48.41 -5.80 -1.09
CA VAL A 861 -49.22 -4.60 -0.73
C VAL A 861 -49.10 -3.58 -1.85
N GLY A 862 -47.94 -3.42 -2.43
CA GLY A 862 -47.72 -2.50 -3.54
C GLY A 862 -46.38 -2.74 -4.24
N SER A 863 -46.25 -2.15 -5.42
CA SER A 863 -45.00 -2.14 -6.16
C SER A 863 -44.85 -0.91 -7.03
N THR A 864 -43.63 -0.44 -7.21
CA THR A 864 -43.32 0.68 -8.11
C THR A 864 -42.06 0.38 -8.92
N ARG A 865 -41.98 0.91 -10.14
CA ARG A 865 -40.78 0.80 -10.99
C ARG A 865 -39.84 1.95 -10.71
N LEU A 866 -38.59 1.64 -10.66
CA LEU A 866 -37.50 2.61 -10.56
C LEU A 866 -37.13 3.15 -11.95
N THR A 867 -36.44 4.29 -11.97
CA THR A 867 -35.88 4.89 -13.17
C THR A 867 -34.92 3.92 -13.82
N ALA A 868 -35.12 3.64 -15.10
CA ALA A 868 -34.30 2.68 -15.83
C ALA A 868 -32.88 3.23 -16.03
N ALA A 869 -31.89 2.36 -15.89
CA ALA A 869 -30.51 2.70 -16.23
C ALA A 869 -30.44 3.09 -17.72
N VAL A 870 -29.84 4.23 -18.02
CA VAL A 870 -29.45 4.59 -19.39
C VAL A 870 -28.27 3.69 -19.73
N ASP A 871 -28.45 2.82 -20.75
CA ASP A 871 -27.35 1.97 -21.22
C ASP A 871 -26.24 2.89 -21.76
N PRO A 872 -25.06 2.95 -21.06
CA PRO A 872 -23.95 3.82 -21.52
C PRO A 872 -23.40 3.45 -22.88
N TRP A 873 -23.75 2.26 -23.40
CA TRP A 873 -23.30 1.75 -24.69
C TRP A 873 -24.33 1.90 -25.83
N SER A 874 -25.53 2.43 -25.55
CA SER A 874 -26.58 2.62 -26.56
C SER A 874 -26.23 3.63 -27.65
N GLY A 875 -25.10 4.33 -27.57
CA GLY A 875 -24.60 5.31 -28.57
C GLY A 875 -23.46 4.78 -29.46
N TYR A 876 -22.92 3.61 -29.22
CA TYR A 876 -21.87 3.05 -30.05
C TYR A 876 -22.46 1.99 -31.01
N VAL A 877 -22.63 2.39 -32.25
CA VAL A 877 -22.87 1.45 -33.36
C VAL A 877 -21.52 0.79 -33.69
N TRP A 878 -21.45 -0.53 -33.53
CA TRP A 878 -20.31 -1.38 -33.93
C TRP A 878 -20.11 -1.44 -35.43
#